data_8b7ff84a230bd4dec60f6a5794d5a051
#
_entry.id   8b7ff84a230bd4dec60f6a5794d5a051
#
_cell.length_a   1.000
_cell.length_b   1.000
_cell.length_c   1.000
_cell.angle_alpha   90.00
_cell.angle_beta   90.00
_cell.angle_gamma   90.00
#
_symmetry.space_group_name_H-M   'P 1'
#
loop_
_entity.id
_entity.type
_entity.pdbx_description
1 polymer ?
#
loop_
_entity_poly.entity_id
_entity_poly.type
_entity_poly.pdbx_seq_one_letter_code
_entity_poly.pdbx_strand_id
1 'polypeptide(L)'
;MKYWFVILYLLCFSFATERNNPVRRSLKVYYNVTSNRQNLGIEKLKMAADIYYVQNEMDADVLVIDSKENSAKYQLLPAYFTLLPEGYAIKILPNNKAAVISSDQTGVMYGLMDLAEQLQMGKRIETVIEKTINPKLKFRGIKFNLPWNSYRKDESLQLHEKTLRDLNYWKKFLDMMAENRFNALTLWNLHPFTYMIRAKNFPEACPYSEAELKVWQDFWHGLLKIAADRGIKTYVFNWNIMVSHSFAKKYSVAEYCLDDYQGKDFIGEGDYSPIVQRYMRESVTQLINEYPELTGIGISQNERMEGVDEQVWQDWIVDTYGSALDSSNRKPEVIVRAHTHPAPELTRNAVEERMNRWGTMYVDVKFNWSHAHATPDLMYIHGGSKSKILWDPKPKNYSMIYTMRNEDFFVLRWGEPEFIREVIKRNSQDYVGGYLIGSETYIPGKEYITKPGKNRTWNYAFEKQWLFYQVWGRLMYDPSTSNDVFANTFDRKYGITFGDKLMRAHVLADKMPLKLASFYAASWDFTLYSEGFLANAPSRMKCGYDSISPFISVNEIIETTVLDTNLIPIKDFVSGKGTDLRKISPLTLADELNKNGNDALDILQTISVTNPTVVHEIDDIKSWAFLSLYFGEKLKGGTALQQYRVTGNRDKQKESIRHLERALQYWKKVADITSKYIDEIPLMHLNPKYVNSGNRRPLKKFSWAALTGEVKNDIEIARKSEPINLNVNDK
;
A
#
# COMPACT_ATOMS: atom_id res chain seq x y z
N MET A 1 46.98 -28.59 -63.39
CA MET A 1 46.08 -29.16 -62.44
C MET A 1 45.29 -27.99 -61.79
N LYS A 2 44.04 -27.85 -62.21
CA LYS A 2 43.16 -26.74 -61.79
C LYS A 2 42.35 -27.19 -60.57
N TYR A 3 42.44 -26.47 -59.48
CA TYR A 3 41.55 -26.65 -58.32
C TYR A 3 40.37 -25.71 -58.44
N TRP A 4 39.18 -26.25 -58.49
CA TRP A 4 37.92 -25.56 -58.39
C TRP A 4 37.57 -25.39 -56.91
N PHE A 5 37.38 -24.12 -56.45
CA PHE A 5 36.74 -23.79 -55.17
C PHE A 5 35.25 -23.59 -55.45
N VAL A 6 34.43 -24.46 -54.83
CA VAL A 6 32.99 -24.30 -54.76
C VAL A 6 32.67 -23.44 -53.53
N ILE A 7 32.22 -22.23 -53.76
CA ILE A 7 31.69 -21.35 -52.69
C ILE A 7 30.20 -21.67 -52.53
N LEU A 8 29.88 -22.30 -51.40
CA LEU A 8 28.51 -22.57 -50.97
C LEU A 8 27.98 -21.31 -50.27
N TYR A 9 27.12 -20.53 -50.94
CA TYR A 9 26.39 -19.46 -50.36
C TYR A 9 25.23 -20.04 -49.53
N LEU A 10 25.37 -20.04 -48.20
CA LEU A 10 24.30 -20.27 -47.27
C LEU A 10 23.42 -18.99 -47.22
N LEU A 11 22.33 -19.02 -47.92
CA LEU A 11 21.24 -18.04 -47.78
C LEU A 11 20.58 -18.30 -46.42
N CYS A 12 21.01 -17.57 -45.40
CA CYS A 12 20.22 -17.41 -44.17
C CYS A 12 18.98 -16.61 -44.50
N PHE A 13 17.87 -17.29 -44.74
CA PHE A 13 16.55 -16.67 -44.68
C PHE A 13 16.29 -16.32 -43.21
N SER A 14 16.54 -15.05 -42.85
CA SER A 14 15.96 -14.47 -41.66
C SER A 14 14.47 -14.37 -41.90
N PHE A 15 13.71 -15.31 -41.34
CA PHE A 15 12.28 -15.09 -41.12
C PHE A 15 12.15 -13.95 -40.11
N ALA A 16 12.15 -12.73 -40.60
CA ALA A 16 11.49 -11.64 -39.88
C ALA A 16 10.02 -12.05 -39.85
N THR A 17 9.57 -12.60 -38.70
CA THR A 17 8.15 -12.66 -38.40
C THR A 17 7.67 -11.22 -38.41
N GLU A 18 7.13 -10.75 -39.52
CA GLU A 18 6.25 -9.60 -39.51
C GLU A 18 5.22 -9.86 -38.39
N ARG A 19 5.30 -9.07 -37.35
CA ARG A 19 4.21 -9.00 -36.37
C ARG A 19 3.00 -8.59 -37.17
N ASN A 20 2.14 -9.53 -37.52
CA ASN A 20 0.77 -9.21 -37.90
C ASN A 20 0.23 -8.38 -36.75
N ASN A 21 0.21 -7.06 -36.89
CA ASN A 21 -0.60 -6.21 -36.03
C ASN A 21 -1.99 -6.81 -36.12
N PRO A 22 -2.56 -7.34 -35.01
CA PRO A 22 -3.89 -7.89 -35.07
C PRO A 22 -4.79 -6.79 -35.61
N VAL A 23 -5.51 -7.08 -36.69
CA VAL A 23 -6.46 -6.12 -37.31
C VAL A 23 -7.32 -5.62 -36.17
N ARG A 24 -7.16 -4.34 -35.84
CA ARG A 24 -7.86 -3.71 -34.74
C ARG A 24 -9.35 -3.79 -35.03
N ARG A 25 -10.12 -4.39 -34.12
CA ARG A 25 -11.53 -4.64 -34.34
C ARG A 25 -12.30 -3.34 -34.30
N SER A 26 -13.27 -3.20 -35.18
CA SER A 26 -14.24 -2.13 -35.15
C SER A 26 -15.44 -2.53 -34.30
N LEU A 27 -15.86 -1.70 -33.39
CA LEU A 27 -17.05 -1.91 -32.55
C LEU A 27 -17.98 -0.70 -32.63
N LYS A 28 -19.24 -0.96 -32.87
CA LYS A 28 -20.32 0.02 -32.82
C LYS A 28 -20.87 0.09 -31.41
N VAL A 29 -20.82 1.26 -30.79
CA VAL A 29 -21.26 1.45 -29.40
C VAL A 29 -22.45 2.39 -29.37
N TYR A 30 -23.55 1.92 -28.81
CA TYR A 30 -24.67 2.77 -28.43
C TYR A 30 -24.49 3.21 -26.98
N TYR A 31 -24.38 4.54 -26.85
CA TYR A 31 -23.99 5.11 -25.58
C TYR A 31 -24.39 6.58 -25.53
N ASN A 32 -25.10 6.94 -24.48
CA ASN A 32 -25.49 8.30 -24.22
C ASN A 32 -24.52 8.91 -23.22
N VAL A 33 -23.61 9.77 -23.66
CA VAL A 33 -22.57 10.34 -22.80
C VAL A 33 -23.20 11.28 -21.77
N THR A 34 -23.25 10.85 -20.53
CA THR A 34 -23.82 11.64 -19.43
C THR A 34 -22.79 12.06 -18.40
N SER A 35 -21.58 11.50 -18.41
CA SER A 35 -20.56 11.82 -17.39
C SER A 35 -19.13 11.55 -17.82
N ASN A 36 -18.20 12.23 -17.13
CA ASN A 36 -16.76 12.01 -17.29
C ASN A 36 -16.32 10.58 -16.89
N ARG A 37 -17.02 9.93 -15.96
CA ARG A 37 -16.74 8.55 -15.54
C ARG A 37 -17.00 7.56 -16.66
N GLN A 38 -18.15 7.68 -17.30
CA GLN A 38 -18.47 6.84 -18.47
C GLN A 38 -17.46 7.07 -19.60
N ASN A 39 -17.07 8.33 -19.85
CA ASN A 39 -16.05 8.66 -20.85
C ASN A 39 -14.73 7.93 -20.56
N LEU A 40 -14.28 7.86 -19.31
CA LEU A 40 -13.06 7.12 -18.97
C LEU A 40 -13.20 5.62 -19.30
N GLY A 41 -14.37 5.02 -19.06
CA GLY A 41 -14.66 3.65 -19.47
C GLY A 41 -14.59 3.46 -20.98
N ILE A 42 -15.15 4.39 -21.75
CA ILE A 42 -15.10 4.39 -23.21
C ILE A 42 -13.66 4.58 -23.71
N GLU A 43 -12.87 5.48 -23.14
CA GLU A 43 -11.45 5.62 -23.51
C GLU A 43 -10.66 4.32 -23.31
N LYS A 44 -10.98 3.55 -22.28
CA LYS A 44 -10.38 2.21 -22.10
C LYS A 44 -10.86 1.21 -23.14
N LEU A 45 -12.12 1.27 -23.53
CA LEU A 45 -12.64 0.44 -24.62
C LEU A 45 -11.99 0.79 -25.96
N LYS A 46 -11.71 2.07 -26.23
CA LYS A 46 -10.94 2.54 -27.41
C LYS A 46 -9.52 1.98 -27.45
N MET A 47 -8.94 1.65 -26.31
CA MET A 47 -7.63 0.99 -26.31
C MET A 47 -7.68 -0.47 -26.77
N ALA A 48 -8.87 -1.10 -26.70
CA ALA A 48 -9.10 -2.49 -27.10
C ALA A 48 -9.64 -2.64 -28.53
N ALA A 49 -10.34 -1.62 -29.05
CA ALA A 49 -11.00 -1.65 -30.35
C ALA A 49 -11.17 -0.24 -30.95
N ASP A 50 -11.42 -0.15 -32.25
CA ASP A 50 -11.83 1.10 -32.90
C ASP A 50 -13.33 1.30 -32.66
N ILE A 51 -13.70 2.38 -31.98
CA ILE A 51 -15.05 2.64 -31.50
C ILE A 51 -15.79 3.58 -32.44
N TYR A 52 -16.95 3.17 -32.90
CA TYR A 52 -17.90 3.97 -33.69
C TYR A 52 -19.20 4.14 -32.91
N TYR A 53 -19.59 5.38 -32.68
CA TYR A 53 -20.86 5.67 -32.02
C TYR A 53 -22.02 5.53 -32.98
N VAL A 54 -23.07 4.85 -32.57
CA VAL A 54 -24.31 4.70 -33.34
C VAL A 54 -25.48 5.33 -32.59
N GLN A 55 -26.43 5.91 -33.34
CA GLN A 55 -27.61 6.53 -32.76
C GLN A 55 -28.75 5.53 -32.57
N ASN A 56 -28.70 4.41 -33.29
CA ASN A 56 -29.70 3.36 -33.21
C ASN A 56 -29.12 2.15 -32.44
N GLU A 57 -29.78 1.76 -31.38
CA GLU A 57 -29.38 0.59 -30.54
C GLU A 57 -29.33 -0.72 -31.36
N MET A 58 -30.16 -0.81 -32.40
CA MET A 58 -30.20 -2.02 -33.25
C MET A 58 -28.88 -2.22 -34.01
N ASP A 59 -28.14 -1.16 -34.28
CA ASP A 59 -26.87 -1.18 -35.02
C ASP A 59 -25.64 -1.40 -34.12
N ALA A 60 -25.83 -1.40 -32.79
CA ALA A 60 -24.75 -1.49 -31.85
C ALA A 60 -24.25 -2.93 -31.64
N ASP A 61 -22.93 -3.10 -31.46
CA ASP A 61 -22.27 -4.28 -30.93
C ASP A 61 -22.17 -4.25 -29.39
N VAL A 62 -22.10 -3.04 -28.84
CA VAL A 62 -22.05 -2.80 -27.39
C VAL A 62 -23.13 -1.79 -26.99
N LEU A 63 -23.92 -2.16 -26.00
CA LEU A 63 -24.95 -1.33 -25.39
C LEU A 63 -24.57 -0.95 -23.97
N VAL A 64 -24.64 0.33 -23.63
CA VAL A 64 -24.54 0.82 -22.26
C VAL A 64 -25.97 1.00 -21.71
N ILE A 65 -26.26 0.31 -20.62
CA ILE A 65 -27.58 0.28 -19.99
C ILE A 65 -27.44 0.79 -18.55
N ASP A 66 -27.78 2.05 -18.33
CA ASP A 66 -27.57 2.77 -17.09
C ASP A 66 -28.86 3.20 -16.38
N SER A 67 -30.02 2.71 -16.88
CA SER A 67 -31.32 3.01 -16.28
C SER A 67 -32.21 1.79 -16.16
N LYS A 68 -33.20 1.87 -15.27
CA LYS A 68 -34.23 0.85 -15.07
C LYS A 68 -35.08 0.66 -16.32
N GLU A 69 -35.44 1.74 -17.01
CA GLU A 69 -36.27 1.73 -18.21
C GLU A 69 -35.55 0.98 -19.34
N ASN A 70 -34.26 1.29 -19.58
CA ASN A 70 -33.47 0.59 -20.58
C ASN A 70 -33.25 -0.88 -20.19
N SER A 71 -33.06 -1.19 -18.91
CA SER A 71 -32.96 -2.57 -18.43
C SER A 71 -34.25 -3.36 -18.66
N ALA A 72 -35.41 -2.73 -18.49
CA ALA A 72 -36.71 -3.35 -18.77
C ALA A 72 -36.88 -3.66 -20.26
N LYS A 73 -36.49 -2.74 -21.14
CA LYS A 73 -36.55 -2.90 -22.60
C LYS A 73 -35.86 -4.17 -23.09
N TYR A 74 -34.72 -4.51 -22.46
CA TYR A 74 -33.90 -5.69 -22.82
C TYR A 74 -34.15 -6.89 -21.94
N GLN A 75 -35.16 -6.91 -21.07
CA GLN A 75 -35.48 -7.97 -20.11
C GLN A 75 -34.32 -8.24 -19.11
N LEU A 76 -33.56 -7.21 -18.78
CA LEU A 76 -32.38 -7.27 -17.90
C LEU A 76 -32.63 -6.77 -16.47
N LEU A 77 -33.91 -6.51 -16.13
CA LEU A 77 -34.29 -6.06 -14.78
C LEU A 77 -33.78 -6.98 -13.65
N PRO A 78 -33.78 -8.33 -13.79
CA PRO A 78 -33.21 -9.18 -12.74
C PRO A 78 -31.72 -8.88 -12.49
N ALA A 79 -30.92 -8.68 -13.53
CA ALA A 79 -29.51 -8.30 -13.38
C ALA A 79 -29.37 -6.90 -12.78
N TYR A 80 -30.18 -5.93 -13.26
CA TYR A 80 -30.12 -4.55 -12.78
C TYR A 80 -30.44 -4.44 -11.26
N PHE A 81 -31.46 -5.13 -10.78
CA PHE A 81 -31.86 -5.06 -9.37
C PHE A 81 -30.91 -5.78 -8.40
N THR A 82 -29.99 -6.61 -8.90
CA THR A 82 -28.96 -7.24 -8.07
C THR A 82 -27.72 -6.36 -7.89
N LEU A 83 -27.63 -5.24 -8.61
CA LEU A 83 -26.46 -4.37 -8.56
C LEU A 83 -26.51 -3.45 -7.35
N LEU A 84 -25.39 -3.45 -6.62
CA LEU A 84 -25.08 -2.48 -5.58
C LEU A 84 -24.41 -1.23 -6.21
N PRO A 85 -24.29 -0.13 -5.47
CA PRO A 85 -23.49 1.01 -5.94
C PRO A 85 -22.10 0.57 -6.42
N GLU A 86 -21.68 1.10 -7.57
CA GLU A 86 -20.46 0.75 -8.30
C GLU A 86 -20.44 -0.69 -8.88
N GLY A 87 -21.52 -1.44 -8.73
CA GLY A 87 -21.69 -2.76 -9.34
C GLY A 87 -22.02 -2.68 -10.82
N TYR A 88 -21.67 -3.72 -11.57
CA TYR A 88 -22.01 -3.83 -12.98
C TYR A 88 -22.31 -5.29 -13.36
N ALA A 89 -23.03 -5.45 -14.48
CA ALA A 89 -23.16 -6.73 -15.16
C ALA A 89 -22.76 -6.60 -16.63
N ILE A 90 -22.18 -7.68 -17.18
CA ILE A 90 -21.96 -7.85 -18.60
C ILE A 90 -22.84 -9.02 -19.04
N LYS A 91 -23.68 -8.79 -20.06
CA LYS A 91 -24.58 -9.78 -20.63
C LYS A 91 -24.44 -9.82 -22.14
N ILE A 92 -24.61 -11.01 -22.71
CA ILE A 92 -24.66 -11.19 -24.16
C ILE A 92 -26.13 -11.28 -24.58
N LEU A 93 -26.52 -10.35 -25.41
CA LEU A 93 -27.87 -10.28 -26.00
C LEU A 93 -27.94 -11.05 -27.32
N PRO A 94 -29.16 -11.31 -27.84
CA PRO A 94 -29.36 -11.86 -29.18
C PRO A 94 -28.56 -11.04 -30.23
N ASN A 95 -28.14 -11.70 -31.31
CA ASN A 95 -27.30 -11.15 -32.36
C ASN A 95 -25.89 -10.75 -31.90
N ASN A 96 -25.36 -11.43 -30.86
CA ASN A 96 -24.00 -11.26 -30.36
C ASN A 96 -23.67 -9.84 -29.92
N LYS A 97 -24.59 -9.16 -29.24
CA LYS A 97 -24.37 -7.83 -28.66
C LYS A 97 -23.97 -7.94 -27.21
N ALA A 98 -22.98 -7.19 -26.78
CA ALA A 98 -22.63 -7.08 -25.37
C ALA A 98 -23.41 -5.93 -24.71
N ALA A 99 -24.07 -6.20 -23.60
CA ALA A 99 -24.69 -5.18 -22.76
C ALA A 99 -23.86 -4.98 -21.48
N VAL A 100 -23.44 -3.74 -21.23
CA VAL A 100 -22.86 -3.30 -19.95
C VAL A 100 -23.94 -2.61 -19.15
N ILE A 101 -24.30 -3.20 -18.01
CA ILE A 101 -25.44 -2.79 -17.19
C ILE A 101 -24.94 -2.27 -15.86
N SER A 102 -25.43 -1.12 -15.40
CA SER A 102 -25.20 -0.64 -14.04
C SER A 102 -26.33 0.29 -13.58
N SER A 103 -26.46 0.45 -12.28
CA SER A 103 -27.38 1.44 -11.66
C SER A 103 -26.73 2.81 -11.46
N ASP A 104 -25.42 2.94 -11.68
CA ASP A 104 -24.69 4.19 -11.56
C ASP A 104 -23.52 4.30 -12.57
N GLN A 105 -23.03 5.52 -12.73
CA GLN A 105 -22.00 5.85 -13.73
C GLN A 105 -20.63 5.24 -13.44
N THR A 106 -20.31 4.98 -12.16
CA THR A 106 -19.05 4.34 -11.78
C THR A 106 -19.09 2.85 -12.14
N GLY A 107 -20.20 2.19 -11.90
CA GLY A 107 -20.39 0.81 -12.33
C GLY A 107 -20.38 0.66 -13.85
N VAL A 108 -20.97 1.60 -14.62
CA VAL A 108 -20.82 1.63 -16.08
C VAL A 108 -19.34 1.73 -16.49
N MET A 109 -18.59 2.65 -15.87
CA MET A 109 -17.15 2.80 -16.10
C MET A 109 -16.42 1.48 -15.87
N TYR A 110 -16.69 0.82 -14.75
CA TYR A 110 -16.02 -0.44 -14.41
C TYR A 110 -16.42 -1.59 -15.34
N GLY A 111 -17.68 -1.66 -15.75
CA GLY A 111 -18.15 -2.65 -16.72
C GLY A 111 -17.53 -2.47 -18.10
N LEU A 112 -17.38 -1.23 -18.58
CA LEU A 112 -16.69 -0.92 -19.82
C LEU A 112 -15.20 -1.25 -19.76
N MET A 113 -14.54 -0.98 -18.62
CA MET A 113 -13.15 -1.35 -18.40
C MET A 113 -12.95 -2.87 -18.38
N ASP A 114 -13.88 -3.62 -17.78
CA ASP A 114 -13.83 -5.08 -17.78
C ASP A 114 -14.05 -5.65 -19.19
N LEU A 115 -15.02 -5.14 -19.92
CA LEU A 115 -15.22 -5.51 -21.32
C LEU A 115 -13.95 -5.24 -22.15
N ALA A 116 -13.33 -4.08 -21.97
CA ALA A 116 -12.08 -3.74 -22.63
C ALA A 116 -10.95 -4.73 -22.30
N GLU A 117 -10.82 -5.11 -21.05
CA GLU A 117 -9.83 -6.12 -20.61
C GLU A 117 -10.08 -7.47 -21.30
N GLN A 118 -11.32 -7.94 -21.33
CA GLN A 118 -11.66 -9.20 -21.98
C GLN A 118 -11.35 -9.18 -23.49
N LEU A 119 -11.64 -8.08 -24.17
CA LEU A 119 -11.30 -7.91 -25.58
C LEU A 119 -9.78 -7.88 -25.80
N GLN A 120 -9.03 -7.22 -24.92
CA GLN A 120 -7.57 -7.19 -24.95
C GLN A 120 -6.94 -8.57 -24.69
N MET A 121 -7.61 -9.43 -23.94
CA MET A 121 -7.27 -10.85 -23.76
C MET A 121 -7.63 -11.72 -24.98
N GLY A 122 -8.03 -11.11 -26.09
CA GLY A 122 -8.36 -11.81 -27.32
C GLY A 122 -9.79 -12.34 -27.40
N LYS A 123 -10.65 -12.08 -26.40
CA LYS A 123 -12.07 -12.44 -26.49
C LYS A 123 -12.75 -11.69 -27.63
N ARG A 124 -13.76 -12.30 -28.21
CA ARG A 124 -14.68 -11.66 -29.17
C ARG A 124 -15.99 -11.38 -28.43
N ILE A 125 -16.82 -10.49 -28.96
CA ILE A 125 -18.11 -10.16 -28.30
C ILE A 125 -18.88 -11.43 -27.97
N GLU A 126 -18.94 -12.40 -28.88
CA GLU A 126 -19.64 -13.67 -28.73
C GLU A 126 -19.04 -14.57 -27.64
N THR A 127 -17.79 -14.35 -27.26
CA THR A 127 -17.04 -15.15 -26.28
C THR A 127 -16.70 -14.38 -25.00
N VAL A 128 -17.20 -13.16 -24.87
CA VAL A 128 -17.11 -12.39 -23.63
C VAL A 128 -17.77 -13.16 -22.49
N ILE A 129 -17.12 -13.25 -21.37
CA ILE A 129 -17.64 -13.94 -20.19
C ILE A 129 -18.69 -13.04 -19.54
N GLU A 130 -19.93 -13.54 -19.49
CA GLU A 130 -20.99 -12.90 -18.73
C GLU A 130 -20.68 -12.93 -17.24
N LYS A 131 -20.96 -11.85 -16.58
CA LYS A 131 -20.78 -11.75 -15.14
C LYS A 131 -21.64 -10.66 -14.52
N THR A 132 -21.86 -10.76 -13.23
CA THR A 132 -22.45 -9.71 -12.39
C THR A 132 -21.52 -9.55 -11.20
N ILE A 133 -20.95 -8.36 -11.04
CA ILE A 133 -19.95 -8.04 -10.02
C ILE A 133 -20.45 -6.87 -9.18
N ASN A 134 -20.43 -7.08 -7.89
CA ASN A 134 -20.66 -6.02 -6.89
C ASN A 134 -19.39 -5.84 -6.06
N PRO A 135 -19.05 -4.61 -5.64
CA PRO A 135 -17.87 -4.40 -4.82
C PRO A 135 -17.96 -5.15 -3.49
N LYS A 136 -16.94 -5.94 -3.19
CA LYS A 136 -16.85 -6.66 -1.91
C LYS A 136 -16.71 -5.69 -0.74
N LEU A 137 -15.92 -4.65 -0.91
CA LEU A 137 -15.70 -3.61 0.09
C LEU A 137 -16.19 -2.27 -0.46
N LYS A 138 -16.95 -1.52 0.35
CA LYS A 138 -17.50 -0.21 -0.02
C LYS A 138 -16.45 0.89 -0.07
N PHE A 139 -15.43 0.79 0.78
CA PHE A 139 -14.33 1.74 0.89
C PHE A 139 -13.02 1.07 0.47
N ARG A 140 -12.42 1.54 -0.62
CA ARG A 140 -11.18 1.01 -1.20
C ARG A 140 -10.24 2.18 -1.42
N GLY A 141 -9.52 2.54 -0.35
CA GLY A 141 -8.81 3.80 -0.28
C GLY A 141 -7.31 3.69 -0.42
N ILE A 142 -6.70 4.81 -0.84
CA ILE A 142 -5.26 5.04 -0.74
C ILE A 142 -5.02 6.13 0.29
N LYS A 143 -4.11 5.85 1.22
CA LYS A 143 -3.55 6.82 2.15
C LYS A 143 -2.38 7.52 1.46
N PHE A 144 -2.47 8.83 1.28
CA PHE A 144 -1.48 9.61 0.59
C PHE A 144 -0.93 10.72 1.51
N ASN A 145 0.32 10.59 1.91
CA ASN A 145 0.99 11.64 2.66
C ASN A 145 1.48 12.74 1.72
N LEU A 146 1.17 13.98 2.05
CA LEU A 146 1.60 15.14 1.28
C LEU A 146 2.99 15.60 1.73
N PRO A 147 3.87 16.03 0.83
CA PRO A 147 5.25 16.40 1.18
C PRO A 147 5.34 17.74 1.92
N TRP A 148 4.45 18.68 1.63
CA TRP A 148 4.40 19.96 2.31
C TRP A 148 3.69 19.83 3.66
N ASN A 149 4.26 20.47 4.67
CA ASN A 149 3.78 20.33 6.04
C ASN A 149 3.65 18.89 6.49
N SER A 150 4.63 18.06 6.09
CA SER A 150 4.71 16.65 6.50
C SER A 150 5.24 16.56 7.93
N TYR A 151 4.74 15.57 8.66
CA TYR A 151 5.25 15.29 10.02
C TYR A 151 6.64 14.61 10.00
N ARG A 152 7.13 14.19 8.85
CA ARG A 152 8.48 13.66 8.63
C ARG A 152 9.24 14.58 7.71
N LYS A 153 10.47 14.93 8.07
CA LYS A 153 11.39 15.64 7.18
C LYS A 153 12.44 14.70 6.67
N ASP A 154 12.61 14.71 5.37
CA ASP A 154 13.61 13.94 4.67
C ASP A 154 13.97 14.62 3.34
N GLU A 155 15.19 14.43 2.87
CA GLU A 155 15.64 14.96 1.58
C GLU A 155 14.73 14.53 0.42
N SER A 156 14.14 13.33 0.50
CA SER A 156 13.24 12.81 -0.53
C SER A 156 11.93 13.58 -0.62
N LEU A 157 11.42 14.17 0.47
CA LEU A 157 10.17 14.95 0.45
C LEU A 157 10.27 16.12 -0.53
N GLN A 158 11.41 16.81 -0.57
CA GLN A 158 11.65 17.94 -1.46
C GLN A 158 11.57 17.53 -2.94
N LEU A 159 11.92 16.29 -3.26
CA LEU A 159 11.81 15.77 -4.62
C LEU A 159 10.35 15.65 -5.08
N HIS A 160 9.42 15.53 -4.15
CA HIS A 160 8.00 15.34 -4.44
C HIS A 160 7.18 16.62 -4.49
N GLU A 161 7.63 17.70 -3.87
CA GLU A 161 6.85 18.95 -3.78
C GLU A 161 6.41 19.48 -5.14
N LYS A 162 7.34 19.63 -6.08
CA LYS A 162 7.03 20.11 -7.43
C LYS A 162 6.11 19.14 -8.19
N THR A 163 6.37 17.84 -8.06
CA THR A 163 5.59 16.80 -8.75
C THR A 163 4.15 16.77 -8.25
N LEU A 164 3.95 16.88 -6.94
CA LEU A 164 2.62 16.79 -6.33
C LEU A 164 1.82 18.10 -6.42
N ARG A 165 2.42 19.17 -6.90
CA ARG A 165 1.69 20.40 -7.31
C ARG A 165 1.28 20.38 -8.78
N ASP A 166 1.67 19.37 -9.55
CA ASP A 166 1.29 19.22 -10.96
C ASP A 166 0.01 18.37 -11.11
N LEU A 167 -1.05 18.97 -11.61
CA LEU A 167 -2.31 18.28 -11.88
C LEU A 167 -2.19 17.15 -12.91
N ASN A 168 -1.16 17.16 -13.80
CA ASN A 168 -0.91 16.05 -14.71
C ASN A 168 -0.45 14.79 -13.97
N TYR A 169 0.32 14.95 -12.88
CA TYR A 169 0.62 13.83 -11.99
C TYR A 169 -0.67 13.24 -11.42
N TRP A 170 -1.51 14.08 -10.81
CA TRP A 170 -2.75 13.64 -10.17
C TRP A 170 -3.72 13.00 -11.16
N LYS A 171 -3.80 13.54 -12.38
CA LYS A 171 -4.60 12.91 -13.43
C LYS A 171 -4.18 11.46 -13.66
N LYS A 172 -2.88 11.19 -13.82
CA LYS A 172 -2.36 9.84 -14.03
C LYS A 172 -2.54 8.94 -12.81
N PHE A 173 -2.30 9.47 -11.61
CA PHE A 173 -2.47 8.73 -10.36
C PHE A 173 -3.93 8.33 -10.14
N LEU A 174 -4.86 9.26 -10.36
CA LEU A 174 -6.29 9.00 -10.24
C LEU A 174 -6.84 8.12 -11.37
N ASP A 175 -6.26 8.18 -12.58
CA ASP A 175 -6.54 7.22 -13.65
C ASP A 175 -6.14 5.80 -13.19
N MET A 176 -4.94 5.63 -12.63
CA MET A 176 -4.48 4.34 -12.05
C MET A 176 -5.42 3.86 -10.94
N MET A 177 -5.86 4.76 -10.05
CA MET A 177 -6.81 4.41 -8.99
C MET A 177 -8.13 3.89 -9.57
N ALA A 178 -8.74 4.59 -10.52
CA ALA A 178 -10.01 4.19 -11.14
C ALA A 178 -9.87 2.85 -11.90
N GLU A 179 -8.79 2.68 -12.66
CA GLU A 179 -8.50 1.43 -13.39
C GLU A 179 -8.40 0.22 -12.47
N ASN A 180 -7.86 0.42 -11.27
CA ASN A 180 -7.72 -0.62 -10.26
C ASN A 180 -8.87 -0.64 -9.24
N ARG A 181 -9.96 0.07 -9.51
CA ARG A 181 -11.19 0.06 -8.67
C ARG A 181 -11.02 0.68 -7.28
N PHE A 182 -9.99 1.49 -7.03
CA PHE A 182 -9.95 2.34 -5.85
C PHE A 182 -10.97 3.46 -5.98
N ASN A 183 -11.66 3.77 -4.89
CA ASN A 183 -12.73 4.76 -4.87
C ASN A 183 -12.60 5.83 -3.77
N ALA A 184 -11.49 5.82 -3.03
CA ALA A 184 -11.23 6.79 -1.97
C ALA A 184 -9.75 7.21 -1.94
N LEU A 185 -9.51 8.52 -1.82
CA LEU A 185 -8.18 9.10 -1.64
C LEU A 185 -8.17 9.93 -0.37
N THR A 186 -7.33 9.55 0.59
CA THR A 186 -7.13 10.33 1.81
C THR A 186 -5.82 11.09 1.73
N LEU A 187 -5.88 12.40 1.88
CA LEU A 187 -4.78 13.35 1.73
C LEU A 187 -4.34 13.80 3.13
N TRP A 188 -3.16 13.35 3.54
CA TRP A 188 -2.67 13.51 4.91
C TRP A 188 -1.69 14.66 5.00
N ASN A 189 -1.96 15.57 5.93
CA ASN A 189 -1.14 16.74 6.22
C ASN A 189 -1.33 17.13 7.68
N LEU A 190 -0.29 17.66 8.33
CA LEU A 190 -0.39 18.07 9.73
C LEU A 190 -1.37 19.22 9.91
N HIS A 191 -1.34 20.19 9.00
CA HIS A 191 -2.19 21.37 9.04
C HIS A 191 -2.52 21.84 7.62
N PRO A 192 -3.54 21.26 6.97
CA PRO A 192 -3.83 21.51 5.55
C PRO A 192 -4.41 22.91 5.29
N PHE A 193 -5.01 23.55 6.29
CA PHE A 193 -5.83 24.74 6.11
C PHE A 193 -5.05 25.90 5.48
N THR A 194 -3.79 26.09 5.84
CA THR A 194 -2.97 27.19 5.29
C THR A 194 -2.77 27.11 3.77
N TYR A 195 -2.94 25.95 3.17
CA TYR A 195 -2.82 25.74 1.73
C TYR A 195 -4.17 25.78 1.00
N MET A 196 -5.26 25.91 1.74
CA MET A 196 -6.60 25.79 1.18
C MET A 196 -7.45 27.03 1.42
N ILE A 197 -7.35 27.64 2.58
CA ILE A 197 -8.20 28.75 2.99
C ILE A 197 -7.41 29.86 3.67
N ARG A 198 -8.01 31.05 3.73
CA ARG A 198 -7.65 32.10 4.68
C ARG A 198 -8.80 32.24 5.66
N ALA A 199 -8.59 31.83 6.89
CA ALA A 199 -9.61 31.91 7.93
C ALA A 199 -10.04 33.38 8.16
N LYS A 200 -11.34 33.67 8.13
CA LYS A 200 -11.87 35.05 8.13
C LYS A 200 -11.47 35.84 9.36
N ASN A 201 -11.57 35.20 10.53
CA ASN A 201 -11.25 35.83 11.80
C ASN A 201 -9.79 35.64 12.24
N PHE A 202 -9.03 34.84 11.47
CA PHE A 202 -7.63 34.51 11.74
C PHE A 202 -6.79 34.59 10.45
N PRO A 203 -6.84 35.72 9.70
CA PRO A 203 -6.21 35.79 8.38
C PRO A 203 -4.69 35.60 8.43
N GLU A 204 -4.05 35.96 9.55
CA GLU A 204 -2.62 35.78 9.80
C GLU A 204 -2.18 34.31 9.95
N ALA A 205 -3.11 33.41 10.15
CA ALA A 205 -2.80 31.97 10.16
C ALA A 205 -2.32 31.47 8.80
N CYS A 206 -2.70 32.15 7.71
CA CYS A 206 -2.24 31.85 6.36
C CYS A 206 -1.02 32.70 6.02
N PRO A 207 0.16 32.10 5.79
CA PRO A 207 1.40 32.85 5.52
C PRO A 207 1.48 33.39 4.08
N TYR A 208 0.57 32.99 3.20
CA TYR A 208 0.61 33.31 1.76
C TYR A 208 -0.07 34.64 1.46
N SER A 209 0.40 35.34 0.43
CA SER A 209 -0.33 36.44 -0.21
C SER A 209 -1.63 35.92 -0.85
N GLU A 210 -2.54 36.81 -1.22
CA GLU A 210 -3.77 36.43 -1.96
C GLU A 210 -3.47 35.70 -3.28
N ALA A 211 -2.47 36.18 -4.01
CA ALA A 211 -2.06 35.57 -5.29
C ALA A 211 -1.48 34.16 -5.10
N GLU A 212 -0.63 33.96 -4.10
CA GLU A 212 -0.07 32.66 -3.77
C GLU A 212 -1.12 31.67 -3.28
N LEU A 213 -2.02 32.13 -2.40
CA LEU A 213 -3.11 31.30 -1.92
C LEU A 213 -4.06 30.90 -3.06
N LYS A 214 -4.33 31.83 -3.99
CA LYS A 214 -5.17 31.54 -5.17
C LYS A 214 -4.56 30.41 -6.02
N VAL A 215 -3.23 30.36 -6.22
CA VAL A 215 -2.55 29.26 -6.92
C VAL A 215 -2.76 27.92 -6.19
N TRP A 216 -2.72 27.93 -4.86
CA TRP A 216 -3.03 26.72 -4.09
C TRP A 216 -4.49 26.31 -4.20
N GLN A 217 -5.43 27.24 -4.11
CA GLN A 217 -6.86 26.97 -4.24
C GLN A 217 -7.21 26.39 -5.61
N ASP A 218 -6.66 26.96 -6.67
CA ASP A 218 -6.86 26.44 -8.04
C ASP A 218 -6.32 25.01 -8.19
N PHE A 219 -5.18 24.73 -7.58
CA PHE A 219 -4.65 23.37 -7.51
C PHE A 219 -5.61 22.41 -6.79
N TRP A 220 -6.10 22.78 -5.60
CA TRP A 220 -7.02 21.94 -4.83
C TRP A 220 -8.34 21.69 -5.54
N HIS A 221 -8.98 22.73 -6.06
CA HIS A 221 -10.20 22.55 -6.87
C HIS A 221 -9.96 21.65 -8.07
N GLY A 222 -8.83 21.83 -8.75
CA GLY A 222 -8.44 20.98 -9.87
C GLY A 222 -8.28 19.51 -9.48
N LEU A 223 -7.56 19.22 -8.40
CA LEU A 223 -7.34 17.85 -7.89
C LEU A 223 -8.66 17.19 -7.50
N LEU A 224 -9.46 17.88 -6.68
CA LEU A 224 -10.74 17.35 -6.17
C LEU A 224 -11.72 17.07 -7.30
N LYS A 225 -11.77 17.99 -8.30
CA LYS A 225 -12.59 17.79 -9.50
C LYS A 225 -12.13 16.58 -10.31
N ILE A 226 -10.82 16.43 -10.57
CA ILE A 226 -10.27 15.28 -11.30
C ILE A 226 -10.63 13.97 -10.60
N ALA A 227 -10.60 13.93 -9.26
CA ALA A 227 -11.00 12.76 -8.48
C ALA A 227 -12.51 12.47 -8.62
N ALA A 228 -13.36 13.50 -8.47
CA ALA A 228 -14.81 13.38 -8.60
C ALA A 228 -15.22 12.89 -10.00
N ASP A 229 -14.56 13.38 -11.06
CA ASP A 229 -14.78 12.96 -12.44
C ASP A 229 -14.45 11.46 -12.67
N ARG A 230 -13.76 10.81 -11.74
CA ARG A 230 -13.41 9.37 -11.75
C ARG A 230 -14.20 8.54 -10.72
N GLY A 231 -15.12 9.16 -10.02
CA GLY A 231 -15.87 8.50 -8.95
C GLY A 231 -15.05 8.24 -7.68
N ILE A 232 -13.91 8.95 -7.53
CA ILE A 232 -13.04 8.83 -6.37
C ILE A 232 -13.42 9.88 -5.34
N LYS A 233 -13.80 9.41 -4.16
CA LYS A 233 -14.05 10.22 -2.98
C LYS A 233 -12.74 10.77 -2.43
N THR A 234 -12.75 12.02 -1.96
CA THR A 234 -11.56 12.67 -1.40
C THR A 234 -11.79 13.09 0.03
N TYR A 235 -10.77 12.87 0.87
CA TYR A 235 -10.79 13.23 2.27
C TYR A 235 -9.51 13.98 2.62
N VAL A 236 -9.63 15.14 3.25
CA VAL A 236 -8.49 15.87 3.80
C VAL A 236 -8.37 15.51 5.27
N PHE A 237 -7.24 14.91 5.63
CA PHE A 237 -6.90 14.63 7.03
C PHE A 237 -6.16 15.79 7.64
N ASN A 238 -6.59 16.18 8.83
CA ASN A 238 -5.80 17.04 9.67
C ASN A 238 -5.51 16.35 11.01
N TRP A 239 -4.36 16.67 11.56
CA TRP A 239 -3.99 16.22 12.88
C TRP A 239 -4.52 17.24 13.89
N ASN A 240 -5.33 16.76 14.82
CA ASN A 240 -5.98 17.65 15.77
C ASN A 240 -4.96 18.52 16.48
N ILE A 241 -5.42 19.75 16.79
CA ILE A 241 -4.69 20.74 17.57
C ILE A 241 -3.45 21.35 16.92
N MET A 242 -3.07 20.95 15.70
CA MET A 242 -1.99 21.57 14.97
C MET A 242 -2.40 22.95 14.45
N VAL A 243 -1.52 23.95 14.56
CA VAL A 243 -1.70 25.30 14.04
C VAL A 243 -0.51 25.70 13.17
N SER A 244 -0.67 26.76 12.38
CA SER A 244 0.46 27.32 11.63
C SER A 244 1.43 28.10 12.52
N HIS A 245 2.68 28.19 12.08
CA HIS A 245 3.71 29.01 12.76
C HIS A 245 3.25 30.45 12.99
N SER A 246 2.67 31.06 11.97
CA SER A 246 2.19 32.45 12.03
C SER A 246 1.06 32.64 13.04
N PHE A 247 0.14 31.66 13.13
CA PHE A 247 -0.90 31.68 14.15
C PHE A 247 -0.31 31.52 15.55
N ALA A 248 0.55 30.55 15.77
CA ALA A 248 1.18 30.26 17.05
C ALA A 248 1.94 31.50 17.57
N LYS A 249 2.72 32.13 16.69
CA LYS A 249 3.45 33.36 17.03
C LYS A 249 2.53 34.53 17.39
N LYS A 250 1.44 34.71 16.63
CA LYS A 250 0.51 35.81 16.85
C LYS A 250 -0.23 35.71 18.19
N TYR A 251 -0.65 34.49 18.53
CA TYR A 251 -1.50 34.26 19.70
C TYR A 251 -0.76 33.68 20.90
N SER A 252 0.57 33.53 20.81
CA SER A 252 1.42 32.98 21.87
C SER A 252 0.94 31.61 22.37
N VAL A 253 0.51 30.75 21.44
CA VAL A 253 0.10 29.37 21.70
C VAL A 253 1.19 28.40 21.32
N ALA A 254 1.06 27.13 21.72
CA ALA A 254 2.01 26.08 21.38
C ALA A 254 2.20 25.98 19.86
N GLU A 255 3.44 25.98 19.44
CA GLU A 255 3.83 25.86 18.05
C GLU A 255 4.25 24.42 17.77
N TYR A 256 3.63 23.81 16.77
CA TYR A 256 4.11 22.56 16.21
C TYR A 256 5.03 22.87 15.04
N CYS A 257 6.27 23.19 15.34
CA CYS A 257 7.27 23.37 14.33
C CYS A 257 7.84 22.03 13.90
N LEU A 258 7.68 21.73 12.62
CA LEU A 258 8.29 20.56 11.98
C LEU A 258 9.83 20.62 11.94
N ASP A 259 10.41 21.80 12.19
CA ASP A 259 11.85 21.99 12.11
C ASP A 259 12.62 21.25 13.21
N ASP A 260 11.95 20.83 14.27
CA ASP A 260 12.55 20.11 15.38
C ASP A 260 12.58 18.58 15.25
N TYR A 261 12.10 18.01 14.15
CA TYR A 261 12.21 16.56 13.92
C TYR A 261 13.66 16.07 13.80
N GLN A 262 14.63 16.98 13.77
CA GLN A 262 16.06 16.65 13.76
C GLN A 262 16.66 16.37 15.15
N GLY A 263 15.85 16.00 16.13
CA GLY A 263 16.37 15.51 17.42
C GLY A 263 15.94 16.26 18.66
N LYS A 264 15.06 17.22 18.52
CA LYS A 264 14.33 17.73 19.67
C LYS A 264 12.95 17.07 19.72
N ASP A 265 12.49 16.85 20.93
CA ASP A 265 11.20 16.25 21.14
C ASP A 265 10.15 16.98 20.31
N PHE A 266 9.16 16.24 19.84
CA PHE A 266 7.95 16.77 19.29
C PHE A 266 7.35 17.66 20.38
N ILE A 267 7.77 18.89 20.35
CA ILE A 267 7.65 19.75 21.49
C ILE A 267 6.26 20.30 21.50
N GLY A 268 5.75 20.20 22.63
CA GLY A 268 4.57 20.88 23.02
C GLY A 268 3.42 19.92 23.00
N GLU A 269 2.91 19.70 24.15
CA GLU A 269 1.52 19.45 24.38
C GLU A 269 0.76 20.46 23.54
N GLY A 270 -0.26 19.99 22.79
CA GLY A 270 -1.10 20.89 22.01
C GLY A 270 -1.78 21.88 22.90
N ASP A 271 -1.82 23.09 22.45
CA ASP A 271 -2.58 24.13 23.12
C ASP A 271 -4.06 23.93 22.82
N TYR A 272 -4.80 23.35 23.77
CA TYR A 272 -6.23 23.14 23.65
C TYR A 272 -7.07 24.33 24.12
N SER A 273 -6.45 25.52 24.14
CA SER A 273 -7.08 26.77 24.53
C SER A 273 -8.29 27.15 23.66
N PRO A 274 -9.20 27.99 24.18
CA PRO A 274 -10.39 28.42 23.42
C PRO A 274 -10.06 29.13 22.11
N ILE A 275 -8.89 29.77 21.97
CA ILE A 275 -8.55 30.46 20.73
C ILE A 275 -8.15 29.46 19.64
N VAL A 276 -7.39 28.41 19.98
CA VAL A 276 -7.04 27.32 19.07
C VAL A 276 -8.32 26.59 18.64
N GLN A 277 -9.22 26.32 19.58
CA GLN A 277 -10.49 25.67 19.29
C GLN A 277 -11.35 26.49 18.30
N ARG A 278 -11.46 27.81 18.49
CA ARG A 278 -12.19 28.70 17.58
C ARG A 278 -11.58 28.71 16.19
N TYR A 279 -10.26 28.81 16.10
CA TYR A 279 -9.54 28.77 14.84
C TYR A 279 -9.81 27.46 14.08
N MET A 280 -9.73 26.32 14.76
CA MET A 280 -9.98 25.01 14.17
C MET A 280 -11.42 24.87 13.70
N ARG A 281 -12.40 25.31 14.51
CA ARG A 281 -13.84 25.32 14.10
C ARG A 281 -14.04 26.10 12.82
N GLU A 282 -13.54 27.32 12.78
CA GLU A 282 -13.66 28.19 11.61
C GLU A 282 -13.00 27.58 10.39
N SER A 283 -11.77 27.07 10.55
CA SER A 283 -11.02 26.48 9.45
C SER A 283 -11.73 25.26 8.85
N VAL A 284 -12.27 24.37 9.67
CA VAL A 284 -13.02 23.18 9.21
C VAL A 284 -14.33 23.60 8.54
N THR A 285 -15.09 24.50 9.14
CA THR A 285 -16.33 25.02 8.55
C THR A 285 -16.09 25.65 7.18
N GLN A 286 -15.09 26.53 7.11
CA GLN A 286 -14.74 27.24 5.88
C GLN A 286 -14.25 26.30 4.80
N LEU A 287 -13.38 25.34 5.14
CA LEU A 287 -12.93 24.30 4.23
C LEU A 287 -14.09 23.53 3.58
N ILE A 288 -15.02 23.06 4.40
CA ILE A 288 -16.19 22.30 3.91
C ILE A 288 -17.05 23.15 2.98
N ASN A 289 -17.24 24.42 3.31
CA ASN A 289 -18.09 25.32 2.56
C ASN A 289 -17.46 25.81 1.24
N GLU A 290 -16.15 26.00 1.21
CA GLU A 290 -15.42 26.50 0.03
C GLU A 290 -15.04 25.38 -0.97
N TYR A 291 -15.02 24.10 -0.52
CA TYR A 291 -14.66 22.97 -1.37
C TYR A 291 -15.82 21.96 -1.50
N PRO A 292 -16.85 22.25 -2.30
CA PRO A 292 -17.99 21.35 -2.47
C PRO A 292 -17.61 20.00 -3.12
N GLU A 293 -16.49 19.92 -3.83
CA GLU A 293 -15.97 18.69 -4.43
C GLU A 293 -15.35 17.75 -3.37
N LEU A 294 -14.92 18.26 -2.23
CA LEU A 294 -14.35 17.47 -1.14
C LEU A 294 -15.43 16.58 -0.54
N THR A 295 -15.24 15.26 -0.55
CA THR A 295 -16.23 14.31 0.00
C THR A 295 -16.31 14.41 1.52
N GLY A 296 -15.18 14.49 2.19
CA GLY A 296 -15.15 14.44 3.63
C GLY A 296 -13.86 14.92 4.29
N ILE A 297 -13.85 14.82 5.59
CA ILE A 297 -12.68 15.13 6.42
C ILE A 297 -12.24 13.91 7.23
N GLY A 298 -10.95 13.85 7.50
CA GLY A 298 -10.36 12.90 8.44
C GLY A 298 -9.81 13.61 9.67
N ILE A 299 -10.04 13.03 10.83
CA ILE A 299 -9.59 13.55 12.13
C ILE A 299 -8.61 12.55 12.72
N SER A 300 -7.32 12.90 12.81
CA SER A 300 -6.35 12.13 13.57
C SER A 300 -6.34 12.66 15.00
N GLN A 301 -7.04 11.95 15.90
CA GLN A 301 -7.40 12.52 17.19
C GLN A 301 -6.41 12.26 18.32
N ASN A 302 -5.39 11.47 18.12
CA ASN A 302 -4.50 11.06 19.22
C ASN A 302 -3.11 11.69 19.18
N GLU A 303 -3.01 12.88 18.67
CA GLU A 303 -1.74 13.56 18.58
C GLU A 303 -1.78 14.86 19.39
N ARG A 304 -0.76 15.10 20.20
CA ARG A 304 -0.47 16.39 20.86
C ARG A 304 -1.43 16.84 21.96
N MET A 305 -2.05 15.89 22.63
CA MET A 305 -2.81 16.15 23.86
C MET A 305 -2.38 15.18 24.99
N GLU A 306 -1.16 14.66 24.91
CA GLU A 306 -0.61 13.78 25.94
C GLU A 306 -0.59 14.51 27.31
N GLY A 307 -1.06 13.83 28.34
CA GLY A 307 -1.18 14.40 29.69
C GLY A 307 -2.51 15.11 29.97
N VAL A 308 -3.34 15.36 28.93
CA VAL A 308 -4.71 15.84 29.12
C VAL A 308 -5.60 14.66 29.52
N ASP A 309 -6.56 14.91 30.43
CA ASP A 309 -7.60 13.93 30.76
C ASP A 309 -8.31 13.45 29.48
N GLU A 310 -8.49 12.14 29.34
CA GLU A 310 -8.98 11.56 28.09
C GLU A 310 -10.42 11.97 27.77
N GLN A 311 -11.27 12.24 28.77
CA GLN A 311 -12.61 12.75 28.53
C GLN A 311 -12.56 14.22 28.05
N VAL A 312 -11.71 15.04 28.65
CA VAL A 312 -11.49 16.43 28.22
C VAL A 312 -10.96 16.46 26.78
N TRP A 313 -10.04 15.56 26.47
CA TRP A 313 -9.51 15.39 25.11
C TRP A 313 -10.62 15.04 24.11
N GLN A 314 -11.41 13.99 24.41
CA GLN A 314 -12.50 13.56 23.54
C GLN A 314 -13.58 14.67 23.37
N ASP A 315 -13.91 15.36 24.46
CA ASP A 315 -14.87 16.47 24.42
C ASP A 315 -14.34 17.62 23.55
N TRP A 316 -13.07 17.97 23.69
CA TRP A 316 -12.45 18.98 22.84
C TRP A 316 -12.58 18.66 21.34
N ILE A 317 -12.32 17.41 20.95
CA ILE A 317 -12.45 16.95 19.56
C ILE A 317 -13.90 17.05 19.09
N VAL A 318 -14.84 16.51 19.86
CA VAL A 318 -16.26 16.55 19.50
C VAL A 318 -16.78 17.98 19.40
N ASP A 319 -16.45 18.82 20.37
CA ASP A 319 -16.91 20.20 20.39
C ASP A 319 -16.25 21.04 19.29
N THR A 320 -15.00 20.76 18.95
CA THR A 320 -14.30 21.48 17.87
C THR A 320 -14.83 21.09 16.51
N TYR A 321 -14.71 19.83 16.18
CA TYR A 321 -15.09 19.33 14.85
C TYR A 321 -16.61 19.27 14.70
N GLY A 322 -17.32 18.90 15.76
CA GLY A 322 -18.76 18.84 15.76
C GLY A 322 -19.41 20.19 15.55
N SER A 323 -18.98 21.21 16.27
CA SER A 323 -19.49 22.57 16.06
C SER A 323 -19.18 23.09 14.66
N ALA A 324 -18.03 22.71 14.09
CA ALA A 324 -17.68 23.06 12.72
C ALA A 324 -18.63 22.39 11.71
N LEU A 325 -18.92 21.11 11.90
CA LEU A 325 -19.80 20.33 11.03
C LEU A 325 -21.26 20.81 11.15
N ASP A 326 -21.70 21.16 12.35
CA ASP A 326 -23.03 21.74 12.58
C ASP A 326 -23.18 23.10 11.88
N SER A 327 -22.11 23.89 11.82
CA SER A 327 -22.08 25.21 11.19
C SER A 327 -21.84 25.17 9.67
N SER A 328 -21.55 24.01 9.13
CA SER A 328 -21.27 23.84 7.70
C SER A 328 -22.54 23.77 6.87
N ASN A 329 -22.48 24.23 5.62
CA ASN A 329 -23.61 24.26 4.69
C ASN A 329 -24.01 22.88 4.14
N ARG A 330 -23.21 21.85 4.41
CA ARG A 330 -23.46 20.45 4.03
C ARG A 330 -22.89 19.51 5.08
N LYS A 331 -23.31 18.25 5.00
CA LYS A 331 -22.81 17.15 5.87
C LYS A 331 -21.78 16.31 5.11
N PRO A 332 -20.49 16.52 5.34
CA PRO A 332 -19.45 15.68 4.73
C PRO A 332 -19.40 14.30 5.37
N GLU A 333 -18.76 13.35 4.69
CA GLU A 333 -18.36 12.09 5.33
C GLU A 333 -17.21 12.36 6.31
N VAL A 334 -17.13 11.58 7.40
CA VAL A 334 -16.11 11.78 8.44
C VAL A 334 -15.38 10.48 8.71
N ILE A 335 -14.05 10.55 8.74
CA ILE A 335 -13.18 9.45 9.16
C ILE A 335 -12.52 9.85 10.48
N VAL A 336 -12.78 9.09 11.53
CA VAL A 336 -12.13 9.25 12.84
C VAL A 336 -11.03 8.21 12.95
N ARG A 337 -9.78 8.67 13.00
CA ARG A 337 -8.66 7.77 13.24
C ARG A 337 -8.53 7.50 14.72
N ALA A 338 -8.94 6.31 15.13
CA ALA A 338 -8.84 5.86 16.49
C ALA A 338 -7.48 5.18 16.73
N HIS A 339 -6.79 5.64 17.77
CA HIS A 339 -5.57 5.03 18.25
C HIS A 339 -5.76 4.58 19.72
N THR A 340 -4.75 4.81 20.55
CA THR A 340 -4.78 4.48 21.99
C THR A 340 -5.45 5.56 22.84
N HIS A 341 -5.44 6.78 22.37
CA HIS A 341 -5.96 7.96 23.09
C HIS A 341 -6.80 8.83 22.17
N PRO A 342 -7.90 9.40 22.59
CA PRO A 342 -8.58 9.05 23.85
C PRO A 342 -8.92 7.57 23.90
N ALA A 343 -9.24 7.04 25.09
CA ALA A 343 -9.61 5.64 25.26
C ALA A 343 -10.63 5.19 24.20
N PRO A 344 -10.49 3.99 23.63
CA PRO A 344 -11.35 3.52 22.55
C PRO A 344 -12.85 3.57 22.87
N GLU A 345 -13.22 3.37 24.13
CA GLU A 345 -14.60 3.47 24.63
C GLU A 345 -15.15 4.90 24.48
N LEU A 346 -14.34 5.90 24.80
CA LEU A 346 -14.72 7.31 24.66
C LEU A 346 -14.90 7.69 23.20
N THR A 347 -13.99 7.22 22.35
CA THR A 347 -14.08 7.40 20.88
C THR A 347 -15.35 6.77 20.34
N ARG A 348 -15.65 5.51 20.73
CA ARG A 348 -16.88 4.83 20.31
C ARG A 348 -18.11 5.58 20.74
N ASN A 349 -18.23 5.93 22.02
CA ASN A 349 -19.38 6.66 22.55
C ASN A 349 -19.55 8.01 21.84
N ALA A 350 -18.46 8.74 21.63
CA ALA A 350 -18.51 10.00 20.89
C ALA A 350 -19.07 9.83 19.47
N VAL A 351 -18.59 8.83 18.73
CA VAL A 351 -19.06 8.58 17.36
C VAL A 351 -20.51 8.11 17.36
N GLU A 352 -20.90 7.18 18.23
CA GLU A 352 -22.25 6.62 18.25
C GLU A 352 -23.32 7.58 18.77
N GLU A 353 -23.00 8.43 19.74
CA GLU A 353 -23.99 9.22 20.46
C GLU A 353 -23.97 10.72 20.12
N ARG A 354 -22.78 11.25 19.80
CA ARG A 354 -22.60 12.70 19.62
C ARG A 354 -22.32 13.10 18.17
N MET A 355 -21.71 12.21 17.38
CA MET A 355 -21.30 12.52 16.00
C MET A 355 -22.21 11.90 14.93
N ASN A 356 -23.17 11.10 15.30
CA ASN A 356 -24.04 10.33 14.40
C ASN A 356 -24.92 11.16 13.46
N ARG A 357 -25.06 12.46 13.72
CA ARG A 357 -25.88 13.39 12.92
C ARG A 357 -25.13 14.02 11.74
N TRP A 358 -23.82 13.78 11.61
CA TRP A 358 -22.97 14.53 10.67
C TRP A 358 -22.77 13.88 9.31
N GLY A 359 -23.33 12.74 9.05
CA GLY A 359 -23.23 12.03 7.78
C GLY A 359 -22.64 10.64 7.94
N THR A 360 -22.08 10.11 6.87
CA THR A 360 -21.44 8.79 6.90
C THR A 360 -20.16 8.83 7.75
N MET A 361 -20.08 7.92 8.71
CA MET A 361 -18.97 7.83 9.64
C MET A 361 -18.14 6.57 9.41
N TYR A 362 -16.85 6.75 9.46
CA TYR A 362 -15.86 5.65 9.50
C TYR A 362 -14.96 5.80 10.73
N VAL A 363 -14.58 4.68 11.29
CA VAL A 363 -13.52 4.61 12.31
C VAL A 363 -12.35 3.84 11.73
N ASP A 364 -11.19 4.50 11.66
CA ASP A 364 -9.95 3.94 11.13
C ASP A 364 -9.05 3.44 12.25
N VAL A 365 -8.55 2.22 12.11
CA VAL A 365 -7.51 1.65 12.97
C VAL A 365 -6.39 1.03 12.14
N LYS A 366 -5.17 1.05 12.67
CA LYS A 366 -4.03 0.39 12.02
C LYS A 366 -4.16 -1.13 12.15
N PHE A 367 -4.20 -1.84 11.01
CA PHE A 367 -4.21 -3.30 10.98
C PHE A 367 -2.87 -3.85 11.47
N ASN A 368 -2.89 -4.72 12.46
CA ASN A 368 -1.72 -5.29 13.10
C ASN A 368 -0.63 -4.26 13.43
N TRP A 369 -1.06 -3.09 13.91
CA TRP A 369 -0.18 -1.97 14.25
C TRP A 369 0.84 -1.60 13.17
N SER A 370 0.47 -1.56 11.93
CA SER A 370 1.38 -1.27 10.82
C SER A 370 2.20 -2.47 10.32
N HIS A 371 1.87 -3.66 10.80
CA HIS A 371 2.44 -4.93 10.31
C HIS A 371 1.37 -5.73 9.56
N ALA A 372 0.66 -5.06 8.67
CA ALA A 372 -0.45 -5.67 7.93
C ALA A 372 -0.02 -6.91 7.14
N HIS A 373 1.22 -6.96 6.69
CA HIS A 373 1.77 -8.12 6.00
C HIS A 373 2.13 -9.32 6.90
N ALA A 374 2.09 -9.16 8.23
CA ALA A 374 2.53 -10.21 9.12
C ALA A 374 1.60 -11.43 9.12
N THR A 375 0.31 -11.19 9.08
CA THR A 375 -0.70 -12.25 9.06
C THR A 375 -2.00 -11.72 8.46
N PRO A 376 -2.78 -12.55 7.75
CA PRO A 376 -4.09 -12.14 7.28
C PRO A 376 -5.13 -11.99 8.40
N ASP A 377 -4.83 -12.47 9.62
CA ASP A 377 -5.70 -12.29 10.77
C ASP A 377 -5.43 -10.96 11.48
N LEU A 378 -6.49 -10.29 11.89
CA LEU A 378 -6.36 -9.12 12.76
C LEU A 378 -6.03 -9.60 14.18
N MET A 379 -4.76 -9.73 14.49
CA MET A 379 -4.26 -10.24 15.78
C MET A 379 -3.85 -9.13 16.72
N TYR A 380 -3.37 -8.04 16.17
CA TYR A 380 -2.76 -6.98 16.95
C TYR A 380 -3.19 -5.61 16.46
N ILE A 381 -3.65 -4.79 17.37
CA ILE A 381 -4.09 -3.42 17.10
C ILE A 381 -3.41 -2.45 18.03
N HIS A 382 -3.26 -1.24 17.55
CA HIS A 382 -2.80 -0.14 18.38
C HIS A 382 -3.80 0.07 19.52
N GLY A 383 -3.32 0.12 20.76
CA GLY A 383 -4.18 0.13 21.94
C GLY A 383 -4.45 -1.24 22.56
N GLY A 384 -3.97 -2.31 21.93
CA GLY A 384 -4.13 -3.67 22.46
C GLY A 384 -5.59 -4.14 22.46
N SER A 385 -5.90 -5.08 23.33
CA SER A 385 -7.23 -5.71 23.41
C SER A 385 -8.37 -4.73 23.73
N LYS A 386 -8.08 -3.61 24.37
CA LYS A 386 -9.08 -2.55 24.67
C LYS A 386 -9.70 -1.97 23.42
N SER A 387 -8.93 -1.85 22.33
CA SER A 387 -9.45 -1.30 21.07
C SER A 387 -10.49 -2.18 20.40
N LYS A 388 -10.65 -3.44 20.83
CA LYS A 388 -11.71 -4.33 20.33
C LYS A 388 -13.11 -3.74 20.52
N ILE A 389 -13.30 -2.92 21.54
CA ILE A 389 -14.56 -2.21 21.79
C ILE A 389 -15.04 -1.40 20.59
N LEU A 390 -14.16 -0.98 19.68
CA LEU A 390 -14.52 -0.23 18.49
C LEU A 390 -15.36 -1.06 17.50
N TRP A 391 -15.35 -2.39 17.57
CA TRP A 391 -16.14 -3.26 16.67
C TRP A 391 -16.83 -4.44 17.37
N ASP A 392 -16.58 -4.68 18.64
CA ASP A 392 -17.24 -5.71 19.44
C ASP A 392 -17.70 -5.12 20.78
N PRO A 393 -19.02 -4.97 20.98
CA PRO A 393 -20.12 -5.33 20.09
C PRO A 393 -20.15 -4.53 18.76
N LYS A 394 -20.88 -5.07 17.76
CA LYS A 394 -20.99 -4.46 16.43
C LYS A 394 -21.38 -2.95 16.50
N PRO A 395 -20.73 -2.08 15.72
CA PRO A 395 -21.05 -0.67 15.66
C PRO A 395 -22.51 -0.41 15.22
N LYS A 396 -23.12 0.65 15.80
CA LYS A 396 -24.52 1.03 15.51
C LYS A 396 -24.65 1.87 14.23
N ASN A 397 -23.71 2.79 13.98
CA ASN A 397 -23.88 3.85 12.99
C ASN A 397 -22.57 4.27 12.28
N TYR A 398 -21.52 3.50 12.39
CA TYR A 398 -20.28 3.68 11.61
C TYR A 398 -19.77 2.37 11.04
N SER A 399 -18.88 2.47 10.07
CA SER A 399 -18.15 1.31 9.55
C SER A 399 -16.68 1.40 9.93
N MET A 400 -16.08 0.26 10.24
CA MET A 400 -14.64 0.16 10.45
C MET A 400 -13.91 0.25 9.11
N ILE A 401 -12.80 0.97 9.07
CA ILE A 401 -11.80 0.83 8.02
C ILE A 401 -10.45 0.53 8.65
N TYR A 402 -9.63 -0.22 7.91
CA TYR A 402 -8.31 -0.61 8.39
C TYR A 402 -7.22 0.03 7.56
N THR A 403 -6.31 0.76 8.20
CA THR A 403 -5.10 1.23 7.56
C THR A 403 -4.10 0.09 7.43
N MET A 404 -3.91 -0.37 6.18
CA MET A 404 -2.95 -1.41 5.79
C MET A 404 -1.66 -0.72 5.36
N ARG A 405 -0.65 -0.70 6.22
CA ARG A 405 0.62 -0.02 5.94
C ARG A 405 1.57 -0.93 5.17
N ASN A 406 1.20 -1.24 3.94
CA ASN A 406 1.90 -2.22 3.13
C ASN A 406 2.87 -1.61 2.13
N GLU A 407 2.79 -0.29 1.89
CA GLU A 407 3.65 0.40 0.96
C GLU A 407 4.89 0.96 1.61
N ASP A 408 5.08 0.70 2.89
CA ASP A 408 6.17 1.32 3.58
C ASP A 408 7.48 1.01 2.90
N PHE A 409 7.47 0.15 1.92
CA PHE A 409 8.56 0.06 1.01
C PHE A 409 8.69 -1.28 0.41
N PHE A 410 8.22 -1.33 -0.74
CA PHE A 410 8.82 -2.21 -1.70
C PHE A 410 9.63 -1.35 -2.69
N VAL A 411 10.92 -1.33 -2.50
CA VAL A 411 11.86 -0.82 -3.50
C VAL A 411 11.82 -1.75 -4.70
N LEU A 412 11.78 -3.05 -4.45
CA LEU A 412 11.51 -4.09 -5.45
C LEU A 412 10.01 -4.11 -5.79
N ARG A 413 9.65 -4.47 -7.02
CA ARG A 413 8.24 -4.67 -7.37
C ARG A 413 7.68 -5.86 -6.61
N TRP A 414 6.43 -5.72 -6.17
CA TRP A 414 5.76 -6.74 -5.36
C TRP A 414 4.30 -6.91 -5.76
N GLY A 415 3.78 -8.13 -5.65
CA GLY A 415 2.36 -8.39 -5.87
C GLY A 415 1.98 -9.84 -5.58
N GLU A 416 1.71 -10.15 -4.31
CA GLU A 416 1.25 -11.47 -3.87
C GLU A 416 -0.28 -11.46 -3.61
N PRO A 417 -1.11 -11.95 -4.56
CA PRO A 417 -2.56 -11.81 -4.48
C PRO A 417 -3.21 -12.74 -3.45
N GLU A 418 -2.61 -13.89 -3.14
CA GLU A 418 -3.24 -14.88 -2.24
C GLU A 418 -3.33 -14.38 -0.81
N PHE A 419 -2.29 -13.69 -0.34
CA PHE A 419 -2.31 -13.05 0.96
C PHE A 419 -3.44 -12.01 1.05
N ILE A 420 -3.59 -11.20 0.01
CA ILE A 420 -4.63 -10.15 -0.05
C ILE A 420 -6.02 -10.80 -0.03
N ARG A 421 -6.23 -11.88 -0.78
CA ARG A 421 -7.50 -12.63 -0.76
C ARG A 421 -7.82 -13.15 0.64
N GLU A 422 -6.83 -13.72 1.33
CA GLU A 422 -7.02 -14.21 2.70
C GLU A 422 -7.30 -13.07 3.69
N VAL A 423 -6.61 -11.93 3.57
CA VAL A 423 -6.92 -10.74 4.39
C VAL A 423 -8.39 -10.33 4.20
N ILE A 424 -8.85 -10.19 2.97
CA ILE A 424 -10.21 -9.77 2.66
C ILE A 424 -11.22 -10.82 3.15
N LYS A 425 -10.97 -12.10 2.91
CA LYS A 425 -11.84 -13.19 3.33
C LYS A 425 -12.05 -13.22 4.84
N ARG A 426 -10.98 -13.02 5.61
CA ARG A 426 -11.01 -13.10 7.09
C ARG A 426 -11.51 -11.82 7.76
N ASN A 427 -11.39 -10.67 7.11
CA ASN A 427 -11.68 -9.37 7.71
C ASN A 427 -12.69 -8.54 6.90
N SER A 428 -13.73 -9.16 6.38
CA SER A 428 -14.82 -8.46 5.68
C SER A 428 -16.18 -8.72 6.33
N GLN A 429 -16.21 -8.62 7.66
CA GLN A 429 -17.44 -8.65 8.42
C GLN A 429 -18.33 -7.47 8.00
N ASP A 430 -19.62 -7.55 8.27
CA ASP A 430 -20.61 -6.59 7.79
C ASP A 430 -20.43 -5.15 8.35
N TYR A 431 -19.68 -5.01 9.44
CA TYR A 431 -19.28 -3.71 9.98
C TYR A 431 -18.00 -3.14 9.35
N VAL A 432 -17.29 -3.91 8.53
CA VAL A 432 -16.07 -3.46 7.86
C VAL A 432 -16.44 -2.79 6.55
N GLY A 433 -16.18 -1.49 6.46
CA GLY A 433 -16.37 -0.69 5.24
C GLY A 433 -15.28 -0.96 4.20
N GLY A 434 -14.04 -1.18 4.64
CA GLY A 434 -12.92 -1.42 3.74
C GLY A 434 -11.54 -1.12 4.30
N TYR A 435 -10.60 -0.84 3.39
CA TYR A 435 -9.20 -0.63 3.74
C TYR A 435 -8.63 0.64 3.13
N LEU A 436 -7.65 1.22 3.84
CA LEU A 436 -6.72 2.24 3.37
C LEU A 436 -5.36 1.60 3.12
N ILE A 437 -4.92 1.61 1.87
CA ILE A 437 -3.60 1.13 1.49
C ILE A 437 -2.65 2.31 1.47
N GLY A 438 -1.53 2.22 2.16
CA GLY A 438 -0.55 3.29 2.16
C GLY A 438 0.28 3.39 3.42
N SER A 439 1.36 4.13 3.33
CA SER A 439 2.41 4.23 4.32
C SER A 439 2.36 5.52 5.14
N GLU A 440 3.20 5.60 6.14
CA GLU A 440 3.39 6.84 6.90
C GLU A 440 4.29 7.83 6.15
N THR A 441 5.15 7.36 5.25
CA THR A 441 6.17 8.21 4.66
C THR A 441 6.41 8.01 3.19
N TYR A 442 6.17 6.81 2.65
CA TYR A 442 6.30 6.63 1.23
C TYR A 442 5.31 7.51 0.49
N ILE A 443 5.82 8.30 -0.45
CA ILE A 443 5.03 9.14 -1.34
C ILE A 443 5.21 8.59 -2.75
N PRO A 444 4.17 8.06 -3.39
CA PRO A 444 4.26 7.50 -4.75
C PRO A 444 4.36 8.61 -5.83
N GLY A 445 5.13 9.66 -5.54
CA GLY A 445 5.37 10.79 -6.42
C GLY A 445 6.40 10.49 -7.50
N LYS A 446 7.36 11.42 -7.69
CA LYS A 446 8.44 11.24 -8.66
C LYS A 446 9.30 10.04 -8.27
N GLU A 447 9.59 9.18 -9.25
CA GLU A 447 10.53 8.09 -9.04
C GLU A 447 11.95 8.63 -8.82
N TYR A 448 12.59 8.21 -7.73
CA TYR A 448 13.94 8.67 -7.35
C TYR A 448 14.88 7.54 -6.94
N ILE A 449 14.34 6.33 -6.82
CA ILE A 449 15.09 5.15 -6.32
C ILE A 449 15.85 4.48 -7.46
N THR A 450 15.22 4.36 -8.64
CA THR A 450 15.79 3.64 -9.77
C THR A 450 16.66 4.56 -10.62
N LYS A 451 17.88 4.10 -10.92
CA LYS A 451 18.82 4.79 -11.81
C LYS A 451 18.18 5.10 -13.17
N PRO A 452 18.44 6.28 -13.75
CA PRO A 452 18.05 6.54 -15.13
C PRO A 452 18.73 5.54 -16.09
N GLY A 453 17.97 5.04 -17.06
CA GLY A 453 18.49 4.08 -18.04
C GLY A 453 17.41 3.49 -18.94
N LYS A 454 17.80 2.68 -19.91
CA LYS A 454 16.88 2.03 -20.85
C LYS A 454 15.89 1.06 -20.17
N ASN A 455 16.21 0.62 -18.97
CA ASN A 455 15.39 -0.26 -18.14
C ASN A 455 14.27 0.49 -17.38
N ARG A 456 14.33 1.82 -17.33
CA ARG A 456 13.36 2.67 -16.63
C ARG A 456 12.45 3.36 -17.65
N THR A 457 11.21 2.90 -17.76
CA THR A 457 10.19 3.45 -18.67
C THR A 457 9.09 4.21 -17.94
N TRP A 458 9.27 4.47 -16.65
CA TRP A 458 8.32 5.16 -15.77
C TRP A 458 8.92 6.46 -15.22
N ASN A 459 8.04 7.41 -14.92
CA ASN A 459 8.40 8.69 -14.31
C ASN A 459 8.01 8.77 -12.83
N TYR A 460 6.98 8.04 -12.45
CA TYR A 460 6.39 8.08 -11.12
C TYR A 460 6.54 6.74 -10.40
N ALA A 461 6.66 6.79 -9.09
CA ALA A 461 6.87 5.59 -8.28
C ALA A 461 5.71 4.60 -8.38
N PHE A 462 4.47 5.09 -8.49
CA PHE A 462 3.29 4.22 -8.67
C PHE A 462 3.29 3.48 -10.01
N GLU A 463 3.90 4.06 -11.05
CA GLU A 463 4.01 3.39 -12.36
C GLU A 463 4.98 2.20 -12.31
N LYS A 464 6.00 2.28 -11.44
CA LYS A 464 6.88 1.14 -11.12
C LYS A 464 6.13 0.08 -10.30
N GLN A 465 5.42 0.50 -9.28
CA GLN A 465 4.70 -0.38 -8.35
C GLN A 465 3.28 -0.75 -8.84
N TRP A 466 3.06 -0.76 -10.16
CA TRP A 466 1.76 -0.96 -10.79
C TRP A 466 1.07 -2.25 -10.33
N LEU A 467 1.82 -3.36 -10.15
CA LEU A 467 1.27 -4.65 -9.75
C LEU A 467 0.71 -4.58 -8.32
N PHE A 468 1.43 -3.94 -7.40
CA PHE A 468 0.98 -3.70 -6.03
C PHE A 468 -0.41 -3.02 -6.00
N TYR A 469 -0.56 -1.91 -6.73
CA TYR A 469 -1.84 -1.21 -6.80
C TYR A 469 -2.92 -2.04 -7.49
N GLN A 470 -2.55 -2.77 -8.53
CA GLN A 470 -3.51 -3.59 -9.26
C GLN A 470 -4.06 -4.73 -8.38
N VAL A 471 -3.20 -5.49 -7.71
CA VAL A 471 -3.67 -6.62 -6.89
C VAL A 471 -4.52 -6.14 -5.69
N TRP A 472 -4.11 -5.10 -4.99
CA TRP A 472 -4.89 -4.55 -3.89
C TRP A 472 -6.24 -4.00 -4.35
N GLY A 473 -6.24 -3.10 -5.32
CA GLY A 473 -7.47 -2.44 -5.77
C GLY A 473 -8.48 -3.42 -6.36
N ARG A 474 -8.02 -4.32 -7.25
CA ARG A 474 -8.88 -5.30 -7.91
C ARG A 474 -9.45 -6.32 -6.93
N LEU A 475 -8.66 -6.80 -5.98
CA LEU A 475 -9.12 -7.81 -5.01
C LEU A 475 -10.01 -7.21 -3.92
N MET A 476 -9.81 -5.96 -3.52
CA MET A 476 -10.77 -5.26 -2.65
C MET A 476 -12.13 -5.05 -3.30
N TYR A 477 -12.15 -4.89 -4.63
CA TYR A 477 -13.38 -4.78 -5.40
C TYR A 477 -14.02 -6.16 -5.62
N ASP A 478 -13.25 -7.11 -6.16
CA ASP A 478 -13.68 -8.48 -6.43
C ASP A 478 -12.57 -9.48 -6.08
N PRO A 479 -12.63 -10.14 -4.90
CA PRO A 479 -11.64 -11.13 -4.49
C PRO A 479 -11.53 -12.35 -5.41
N SER A 480 -12.56 -12.59 -6.26
CA SER A 480 -12.57 -13.67 -7.23
C SER A 480 -11.80 -13.36 -8.52
N THR A 481 -11.27 -12.13 -8.66
CA THR A 481 -10.45 -11.75 -9.83
C THR A 481 -9.32 -12.76 -10.03
N SER A 482 -9.27 -13.39 -11.21
CA SER A 482 -8.25 -14.41 -11.56
C SER A 482 -6.85 -13.78 -11.66
N ASN A 483 -5.82 -14.55 -11.30
CA ASN A 483 -4.43 -14.19 -11.54
C ASN A 483 -4.11 -14.00 -13.03
N ASP A 484 -4.93 -14.56 -13.93
CA ASP A 484 -4.79 -14.34 -15.37
C ASP A 484 -4.97 -12.86 -15.76
N VAL A 485 -5.79 -12.11 -15.02
CA VAL A 485 -5.94 -10.66 -15.23
C VAL A 485 -4.62 -9.93 -14.99
N PHE A 486 -3.91 -10.32 -13.93
CA PHE A 486 -2.60 -9.76 -13.59
C PHE A 486 -1.53 -10.22 -14.58
N ALA A 487 -1.52 -11.50 -14.93
CA ALA A 487 -0.64 -12.08 -15.94
C ALA A 487 -0.79 -11.39 -17.31
N ASN A 488 -2.00 -11.20 -17.78
CA ASN A 488 -2.27 -10.49 -19.02
C ASN A 488 -1.86 -9.01 -18.98
N THR A 489 -1.79 -8.41 -17.80
CA THR A 489 -1.27 -7.04 -17.68
C THR A 489 0.24 -6.99 -17.95
N PHE A 490 1.01 -7.99 -17.51
CA PHE A 490 2.42 -8.14 -17.91
C PHE A 490 2.55 -8.23 -19.43
N ASP A 491 1.74 -9.10 -20.07
CA ASP A 491 1.80 -9.30 -21.52
C ASP A 491 1.54 -8.00 -22.29
N ARG A 492 0.50 -7.27 -21.90
CA ARG A 492 0.16 -5.98 -22.52
C ARG A 492 1.16 -4.87 -22.26
N LYS A 493 1.61 -4.77 -20.99
CA LYS A 493 2.52 -3.71 -20.56
C LYS A 493 3.88 -3.83 -21.23
N TYR A 494 4.37 -5.03 -21.41
CA TYR A 494 5.71 -5.29 -21.90
C TYR A 494 5.74 -5.85 -23.33
N GLY A 495 4.60 -6.16 -23.93
CA GLY A 495 4.51 -6.77 -25.26
C GLY A 495 5.13 -8.18 -25.30
N ILE A 496 4.86 -8.98 -24.28
CA ILE A 496 5.35 -10.35 -24.10
C ILE A 496 4.20 -11.36 -24.14
N THR A 497 4.49 -12.64 -24.03
CA THR A 497 3.49 -13.74 -24.03
C THR A 497 3.74 -14.75 -22.89
N PHE A 498 4.48 -14.35 -21.88
CA PHE A 498 4.85 -15.19 -20.73
C PHE A 498 4.55 -14.48 -19.39
N GLY A 499 3.56 -13.59 -19.39
CA GLY A 499 3.11 -12.90 -18.17
C GLY A 499 2.62 -13.85 -17.09
N ASP A 500 2.08 -15.02 -17.47
CA ASP A 500 1.72 -16.09 -16.54
C ASP A 500 2.92 -16.60 -15.74
N LYS A 501 4.07 -16.76 -16.40
CA LYS A 501 5.32 -17.19 -15.73
C LYS A 501 5.81 -16.12 -14.76
N LEU A 502 5.76 -14.83 -15.16
CA LEU A 502 6.14 -13.73 -14.27
C LEU A 502 5.22 -13.66 -13.05
N MET A 503 3.91 -13.75 -13.27
CA MET A 503 2.93 -13.73 -12.17
C MET A 503 3.12 -14.91 -11.21
N ARG A 504 3.34 -16.12 -11.72
CA ARG A 504 3.63 -17.30 -10.89
C ARG A 504 4.92 -17.16 -10.11
N ALA A 505 5.96 -16.59 -10.70
CA ALA A 505 7.23 -16.34 -10.03
C ALA A 505 7.08 -15.28 -8.91
N HIS A 506 6.29 -14.22 -9.13
CA HIS A 506 5.91 -13.26 -8.09
C HIS A 506 5.16 -13.94 -6.93
N VAL A 507 4.11 -14.73 -7.21
CA VAL A 507 3.36 -15.45 -6.17
C VAL A 507 4.25 -16.30 -5.26
N LEU A 508 5.36 -16.83 -5.77
CA LEU A 508 6.30 -17.60 -4.98
C LEU A 508 7.30 -16.73 -4.23
N ALA A 509 7.98 -15.84 -4.93
CA ALA A 509 9.08 -15.06 -4.38
C ALA A 509 8.59 -13.96 -3.40
N ASP A 510 7.46 -13.33 -3.69
CA ASP A 510 6.90 -12.22 -2.93
C ASP A 510 6.28 -12.63 -1.58
N LYS A 511 6.28 -13.92 -1.26
CA LYS A 511 5.96 -14.43 0.08
C LYS A 511 7.04 -14.11 1.11
N MET A 512 8.27 -13.86 0.66
CA MET A 512 9.40 -13.62 1.55
C MET A 512 9.16 -12.47 2.54
N PRO A 513 8.75 -11.25 2.12
CA PRO A 513 8.50 -10.15 3.05
C PRO A 513 7.36 -10.46 4.04
N LEU A 514 6.34 -11.20 3.60
CA LEU A 514 5.25 -11.64 4.46
C LEU A 514 5.76 -12.56 5.58
N LYS A 515 6.61 -13.51 5.22
CA LYS A 515 7.18 -14.48 6.18
C LYS A 515 8.13 -13.83 7.19
N LEU A 516 8.91 -12.83 6.75
CA LEU A 516 9.74 -12.08 7.69
C LEU A 516 8.87 -11.25 8.65
N ALA A 517 7.84 -10.57 8.14
CA ALA A 517 6.91 -9.81 8.95
C ALA A 517 6.13 -10.68 9.95
N SER A 518 5.82 -11.92 9.57
CA SER A 518 5.17 -12.90 10.46
C SER A 518 6.10 -13.39 11.57
N PHE A 519 7.35 -13.64 11.22
CA PHE A 519 8.31 -14.27 12.12
C PHE A 519 8.98 -13.27 13.07
N TYR A 520 9.28 -12.06 12.58
CA TYR A 520 9.97 -11.05 13.36
C TYR A 520 9.00 -10.02 13.92
N ALA A 521 8.77 -10.05 15.23
CA ALA A 521 7.90 -9.09 15.91
C ALA A 521 8.61 -7.75 16.06
N ALA A 522 8.68 -6.99 14.98
CA ALA A 522 9.20 -5.64 15.02
C ALA A 522 8.24 -4.70 15.71
N SER A 523 8.76 -3.68 16.37
CA SER A 523 7.96 -2.53 16.74
C SER A 523 7.66 -1.69 15.50
N TRP A 524 6.72 -0.83 15.58
CA TRP A 524 6.09 -0.04 14.54
C TRP A 524 7.04 0.84 13.68
N ASP A 525 6.53 1.34 12.57
CA ASP A 525 7.12 2.38 11.72
C ASP A 525 8.40 2.01 10.99
N PHE A 526 8.38 0.89 10.23
CA PHE A 526 9.53 0.56 9.40
C PHE A 526 9.32 0.65 7.95
N THR A 527 10.29 1.31 7.42
CA THR A 527 10.65 1.28 6.02
C THR A 527 11.66 0.18 5.79
N LEU A 528 11.54 -0.52 4.70
CA LEU A 528 12.53 -1.48 4.21
C LEU A 528 12.86 -2.64 5.16
N TYR A 529 12.12 -2.81 6.26
CA TYR A 529 12.46 -3.87 7.20
C TYR A 529 12.44 -5.26 6.57
N SER A 530 11.48 -5.52 5.70
CA SER A 530 11.39 -6.81 5.03
C SER A 530 12.40 -6.97 3.90
N GLU A 531 12.62 -5.96 3.08
CA GLU A 531 13.59 -6.02 1.98
C GLU A 531 15.04 -5.95 2.44
N GLY A 532 15.31 -5.08 3.40
CA GLY A 532 16.64 -4.82 3.92
C GLY A 532 16.97 -5.56 5.20
N PHE A 533 16.05 -6.35 5.75
CA PHE A 533 16.19 -6.92 7.09
C PHE A 533 16.50 -5.82 8.12
N LEU A 534 15.79 -4.71 8.00
CA LEU A 534 15.92 -3.58 8.91
C LEU A 534 14.71 -3.54 9.84
N ALA A 535 14.95 -3.32 11.10
CA ALA A 535 13.92 -3.18 12.08
C ALA A 535 14.34 -2.22 13.18
N ASN A 536 13.36 -1.58 13.78
CA ASN A 536 13.57 -0.52 14.76
C ASN A 536 13.51 -1.07 16.12
N ALA A 537 13.49 -1.84 16.68
CA ALA A 537 13.63 -2.32 18.04
C ALA A 537 13.51 -3.83 18.07
N PRO A 538 14.23 -4.43 18.90
CA PRO A 538 14.05 -5.84 19.12
C PRO A 538 12.60 -6.11 19.51
N SER A 539 12.13 -7.29 19.15
CA SER A 539 10.89 -7.97 19.42
C SER A 539 10.24 -7.79 20.80
N ARG A 540 10.85 -7.05 21.64
CA ARG A 540 10.28 -6.65 22.92
C ARG A 540 9.54 -5.38 22.69
N MET A 541 8.25 -5.45 22.63
CA MET A 541 7.34 -4.31 22.60
C MET A 541 7.54 -3.29 23.76
N LYS A 542 8.68 -3.28 24.37
CA LYS A 542 9.19 -2.19 25.16
C LYS A 542 9.83 -1.23 24.17
N CYS A 543 9.11 -0.21 23.83
CA CYS A 543 9.60 0.96 23.12
C CYS A 543 10.72 1.66 23.86
N GLY A 544 11.82 0.98 24.10
CA GLY A 544 13.08 1.58 24.44
C GLY A 544 13.77 1.87 23.12
N TYR A 545 13.59 3.04 22.61
CA TYR A 545 14.31 3.56 21.42
C TYR A 545 15.82 3.58 21.60
N ASP A 546 16.33 3.14 22.74
CA ASP A 546 17.72 3.26 23.15
C ASP A 546 18.62 2.09 22.75
N SER A 547 18.07 1.04 22.11
CA SER A 547 18.84 -0.15 21.76
C SER A 547 18.55 -0.65 20.34
N ILE A 548 18.56 0.23 19.37
CA ILE A 548 18.17 -0.10 18.00
C ILE A 548 19.36 -0.67 17.23
N SER A 549 19.21 -1.93 16.79
CA SER A 549 19.97 -2.43 15.65
C SER A 549 19.13 -2.21 14.38
N PRO A 550 19.58 -1.41 13.43
CA PRO A 550 18.85 -1.26 12.19
C PRO A 550 18.79 -2.55 11.39
N PHE A 551 19.78 -3.46 11.53
CA PHE A 551 19.84 -4.73 10.83
C PHE A 551 19.43 -5.89 11.75
N ILE A 552 18.50 -6.71 11.28
CA ILE A 552 18.05 -7.92 11.98
C ILE A 552 19.16 -8.97 11.92
N SER A 553 20.03 -9.00 12.92
CA SER A 553 21.13 -9.97 13.01
C SER A 553 20.63 -11.39 13.34
N VAL A 554 21.53 -12.38 13.27
CA VAL A 554 21.22 -13.74 13.70
C VAL A 554 20.84 -13.82 15.18
N ASN A 555 21.38 -12.96 16.03
CA ASN A 555 20.99 -12.88 17.42
C ASN A 555 19.54 -12.40 17.58
N GLU A 556 19.14 -11.38 16.82
CA GLU A 556 17.80 -10.86 16.87
C GLU A 556 16.77 -11.84 16.32
N ILE A 557 17.10 -12.62 15.30
CA ILE A 557 16.25 -13.72 14.80
C ILE A 557 16.08 -14.82 15.87
N ILE A 558 17.10 -15.10 16.67
CA ILE A 558 17.01 -16.05 17.77
C ILE A 558 16.16 -15.51 18.94
N GLU A 559 16.35 -14.23 19.25
CA GLU A 559 15.72 -13.59 20.40
C GLU A 559 14.26 -13.15 20.15
N THR A 560 13.87 -13.00 18.89
CA THR A 560 12.54 -12.48 18.55
C THR A 560 11.43 -13.38 19.08
N THR A 561 10.34 -12.75 19.50
CA THR A 561 9.03 -13.40 19.53
C THR A 561 8.43 -13.34 18.11
N VAL A 562 7.55 -14.27 17.80
CA VAL A 562 6.82 -14.23 16.52
C VAL A 562 5.61 -13.31 16.63
N LEU A 563 5.27 -12.63 15.54
CA LEU A 563 4.03 -11.86 15.48
C LEU A 563 2.84 -12.79 15.16
N ASP A 564 3.01 -13.68 14.20
CA ASP A 564 2.01 -14.70 13.90
C ASP A 564 2.14 -15.88 14.88
N THR A 565 1.14 -16.05 15.72
CA THR A 565 1.11 -17.10 16.75
C THR A 565 1.04 -18.52 16.20
N ASN A 566 0.85 -18.69 14.88
CA ASN A 566 0.97 -19.99 14.22
C ASN A 566 2.43 -20.42 13.98
N LEU A 567 3.38 -19.52 14.22
CA LEU A 567 4.81 -19.82 14.14
C LEU A 567 5.38 -20.13 15.51
N ILE A 568 6.53 -20.82 15.54
CA ILE A 568 7.29 -21.13 16.76
C ILE A 568 8.57 -20.31 16.76
N PRO A 569 8.88 -19.50 17.80
CA PRO A 569 10.17 -18.83 17.94
C PRO A 569 11.33 -19.83 18.04
N ILE A 570 12.51 -19.45 17.59
CA ILE A 570 13.70 -20.33 17.63
C ILE A 570 14.01 -20.83 19.04
N LYS A 571 13.96 -19.96 20.05
CA LYS A 571 14.22 -20.36 21.45
C LYS A 571 13.24 -21.40 21.96
N ASP A 572 11.94 -21.21 21.66
CA ASP A 572 10.91 -22.15 22.09
C ASP A 572 11.04 -23.49 21.38
N PHE A 573 11.36 -23.46 20.09
CA PHE A 573 11.64 -24.67 19.31
C PHE A 573 12.83 -25.46 19.87
N VAL A 574 13.95 -24.80 20.18
CA VAL A 574 15.16 -25.45 20.68
C VAL A 574 14.99 -25.94 22.12
N SER A 575 14.20 -25.23 22.95
CA SER A 575 13.92 -25.64 24.34
C SER A 575 12.85 -26.72 24.47
N GLY A 576 12.24 -27.15 23.36
CA GLY A 576 11.16 -28.13 23.36
C GLY A 576 9.81 -27.59 23.87
N LYS A 577 9.69 -26.27 24.08
CA LYS A 577 8.42 -25.65 24.49
C LYS A 577 7.39 -25.55 23.35
N GLY A 578 7.85 -25.62 22.10
CA GLY A 578 7.01 -25.52 20.91
C GLY A 578 6.65 -26.90 20.34
N THR A 579 6.00 -27.77 21.11
CA THR A 579 5.62 -29.13 20.67
C THR A 579 4.28 -29.22 19.96
N ASP A 580 3.57 -28.10 19.79
CA ASP A 580 2.29 -28.11 19.05
C ASP A 580 2.55 -28.34 17.54
N LEU A 581 2.27 -29.57 17.10
CA LEU A 581 2.46 -30.02 15.71
C LEU A 581 1.60 -29.24 14.70
N ARG A 582 0.64 -28.44 15.15
CA ARG A 582 -0.17 -27.57 14.28
C ARG A 582 0.58 -26.28 13.92
N LYS A 583 1.61 -25.94 14.67
CA LYS A 583 2.41 -24.74 14.44
C LYS A 583 3.61 -25.00 13.51
N ILE A 584 4.01 -23.99 12.81
CA ILE A 584 5.12 -24.03 11.85
C ILE A 584 6.43 -23.77 12.60
N SER A 585 7.33 -24.75 12.56
CA SER A 585 8.66 -24.59 13.17
C SER A 585 9.57 -23.67 12.35
N PRO A 586 10.64 -23.10 12.93
CA PRO A 586 11.63 -22.32 12.20
C PRO A 586 12.25 -23.08 11.02
N LEU A 587 12.46 -24.40 11.17
CA LEU A 587 13.03 -25.25 10.12
C LEU A 587 12.02 -25.51 9.00
N THR A 588 10.76 -25.76 9.33
CA THR A 588 9.69 -25.92 8.35
C THR A 588 9.50 -24.63 7.54
N LEU A 589 9.52 -23.47 8.22
CA LEU A 589 9.46 -22.16 7.56
C LEU A 589 10.68 -21.95 6.63
N ALA A 590 11.86 -22.32 7.08
CA ALA A 590 13.08 -22.23 6.29
C ALA A 590 13.02 -23.10 5.02
N ASP A 591 12.45 -24.30 5.12
CA ASP A 591 12.28 -25.20 3.97
C ASP A 591 11.24 -24.65 2.98
N GLU A 592 10.14 -24.08 3.49
CA GLU A 592 9.13 -23.38 2.64
C GLU A 592 9.78 -22.21 1.89
N LEU A 593 10.55 -21.37 2.56
CA LEU A 593 11.25 -20.24 1.96
C LEU A 593 12.23 -20.68 0.88
N ASN A 594 13.05 -21.72 1.17
CA ASN A 594 13.99 -22.25 0.22
C ASN A 594 13.28 -22.85 -1.01
N LYS A 595 12.17 -23.57 -0.80
CA LYS A 595 11.37 -24.12 -1.91
C LYS A 595 10.81 -23.01 -2.78
N ASN A 596 10.14 -22.02 -2.19
CA ASN A 596 9.55 -20.91 -2.92
C ASN A 596 10.60 -20.12 -3.73
N GLY A 597 11.76 -19.84 -3.13
CA GLY A 597 12.85 -19.15 -3.81
C GLY A 597 13.40 -19.94 -5.01
N ASN A 598 13.63 -21.24 -4.84
CA ASN A 598 14.12 -22.09 -5.93
C ASN A 598 13.07 -22.26 -7.04
N ASP A 599 11.82 -22.56 -6.70
CA ASP A 599 10.74 -22.72 -7.69
C ASP A 599 10.55 -21.43 -8.52
N ALA A 600 10.64 -20.25 -7.89
CA ALA A 600 10.59 -18.96 -8.61
C ALA A 600 11.78 -18.82 -9.58
N LEU A 601 13.01 -19.13 -9.15
CA LEU A 601 14.19 -19.07 -9.99
C LEU A 601 14.09 -20.06 -11.17
N ASP A 602 13.59 -21.26 -10.95
CA ASP A 602 13.39 -22.28 -11.99
C ASP A 602 12.40 -21.81 -13.06
N ILE A 603 11.29 -21.18 -12.65
CA ILE A 603 10.37 -20.57 -13.61
C ILE A 603 11.09 -19.51 -14.45
N LEU A 604 11.83 -18.61 -13.81
CA LEU A 604 12.50 -17.51 -14.49
C LEU A 604 13.61 -17.97 -15.43
N GLN A 605 14.27 -19.11 -15.18
CA GLN A 605 15.27 -19.71 -16.07
C GLN A 605 14.66 -20.15 -17.41
N THR A 606 13.35 -20.42 -17.46
CA THR A 606 12.66 -20.79 -18.70
C THR A 606 12.33 -19.60 -19.59
N ILE A 607 12.66 -18.37 -19.17
CA ILE A 607 12.35 -17.13 -19.88
C ILE A 607 13.62 -16.61 -20.57
N SER A 608 13.53 -16.39 -21.88
CA SER A 608 14.57 -15.71 -22.65
C SER A 608 14.04 -14.38 -23.14
N VAL A 609 14.65 -13.28 -22.71
CA VAL A 609 14.22 -11.92 -23.07
C VAL A 609 15.41 -10.95 -23.06
N THR A 610 15.38 -9.98 -23.97
CA THR A 610 16.41 -8.94 -24.10
C THR A 610 15.88 -7.54 -23.83
N ASN A 611 14.56 -7.37 -23.70
CA ASN A 611 13.97 -6.07 -23.35
C ASN A 611 14.44 -5.62 -21.97
N PRO A 612 15.17 -4.50 -21.84
CA PRO A 612 15.80 -4.11 -20.56
C PRO A 612 14.79 -3.90 -19.43
N THR A 613 13.57 -3.45 -19.75
CA THR A 613 12.53 -3.24 -18.72
C THR A 613 12.01 -4.56 -18.18
N VAL A 614 11.83 -5.56 -19.04
CA VAL A 614 11.41 -6.92 -18.64
C VAL A 614 12.53 -7.63 -17.88
N VAL A 615 13.79 -7.44 -18.31
CA VAL A 615 14.96 -7.97 -17.57
C VAL A 615 14.99 -7.40 -16.16
N HIS A 616 14.72 -6.10 -15.99
CA HIS A 616 14.66 -5.47 -14.68
C HIS A 616 13.49 -6.02 -13.83
N GLU A 617 12.31 -6.29 -14.42
CA GLU A 617 11.21 -6.96 -13.75
C GLU A 617 11.61 -8.35 -13.23
N ILE A 618 12.24 -9.15 -14.08
CA ILE A 618 12.76 -10.47 -13.72
C ILE A 618 13.82 -10.36 -12.61
N ASP A 619 14.68 -9.36 -12.67
CA ASP A 619 15.74 -9.16 -11.68
C ASP A 619 15.17 -8.75 -10.31
N ASP A 620 14.04 -8.00 -10.24
CA ASP A 620 13.33 -7.75 -8.99
C ASP A 620 12.77 -9.07 -8.39
N ILE A 621 12.13 -9.90 -9.21
CA ILE A 621 11.64 -11.23 -8.75
C ILE A 621 12.79 -12.12 -8.27
N LYS A 622 13.91 -12.14 -9.01
CA LYS A 622 15.11 -12.87 -8.57
C LYS A 622 15.64 -12.36 -7.24
N SER A 623 15.58 -11.05 -7.01
CA SER A 623 16.02 -10.45 -5.75
C SER A 623 15.15 -10.94 -4.58
N TRP A 624 13.83 -10.98 -4.74
CA TRP A 624 12.93 -11.59 -3.76
C TRP A 624 13.22 -13.08 -3.54
N ALA A 625 13.44 -13.83 -4.61
CA ALA A 625 13.76 -15.25 -4.52
C ALA A 625 15.08 -15.49 -3.76
N PHE A 626 16.12 -14.70 -4.03
CA PHE A 626 17.38 -14.80 -3.28
C PHE A 626 17.27 -14.33 -1.84
N LEU A 627 16.43 -13.31 -1.54
CA LEU A 627 16.10 -12.93 -0.17
C LEU A 627 15.35 -14.05 0.57
N SER A 628 14.48 -14.79 -0.12
CA SER A 628 13.81 -15.97 0.44
C SER A 628 14.82 -17.07 0.82
N LEU A 629 15.77 -17.38 -0.06
CA LEU A 629 16.84 -18.31 0.22
C LEU A 629 17.77 -17.84 1.34
N TYR A 630 18.09 -16.54 1.35
CA TYR A 630 18.86 -15.92 2.42
C TYR A 630 18.18 -16.09 3.79
N PHE A 631 16.88 -15.80 3.87
CA PHE A 631 16.13 -15.90 5.11
C PHE A 631 16.01 -17.35 5.58
N GLY A 632 15.73 -18.29 4.66
CA GLY A 632 15.70 -19.72 4.98
C GLY A 632 17.02 -20.23 5.57
N GLU A 633 18.15 -19.86 4.98
CA GLU A 633 19.46 -20.23 5.49
C GLU A 633 19.80 -19.53 6.82
N LYS A 634 19.36 -18.26 7.00
CA LYS A 634 19.54 -17.53 8.27
C LYS A 634 18.73 -18.17 9.41
N LEU A 635 17.52 -18.64 9.15
CA LEU A 635 16.70 -19.39 10.13
C LEU A 635 17.37 -20.70 10.55
N LYS A 636 17.88 -21.47 9.57
CA LYS A 636 18.63 -22.71 9.84
C LYS A 636 19.88 -22.42 10.65
N GLY A 637 20.63 -21.39 10.26
CA GLY A 637 21.83 -20.95 10.96
C GLY A 637 21.56 -20.51 12.39
N GLY A 638 20.51 -19.70 12.60
CA GLY A 638 20.07 -19.26 13.93
C GLY A 638 19.61 -20.41 14.81
N THR A 639 18.85 -21.35 14.25
CA THR A 639 18.39 -22.54 14.98
C THR A 639 19.57 -23.41 15.43
N ALA A 640 20.51 -23.69 14.55
CA ALA A 640 21.71 -24.45 14.89
C ALA A 640 22.60 -23.72 15.92
N LEU A 641 22.70 -22.38 15.81
CA LEU A 641 23.45 -21.57 16.78
C LEU A 641 22.83 -21.65 18.17
N GLN A 642 21.52 -21.55 18.26
CA GLN A 642 20.81 -21.67 19.54
C GLN A 642 20.95 -23.09 20.12
N GLN A 643 20.89 -24.14 19.28
CA GLN A 643 21.18 -25.51 19.71
C GLN A 643 22.59 -25.64 20.29
N TYR A 644 23.61 -25.06 19.62
CA TYR A 644 24.96 -25.02 20.14
C TYR A 644 25.05 -24.32 21.50
N ARG A 645 24.44 -23.16 21.62
CA ARG A 645 24.43 -22.37 22.87
C ARG A 645 23.87 -23.15 24.05
N VAL A 646 22.82 -23.92 23.80
CA VAL A 646 22.16 -24.71 24.87
C VAL A 646 22.89 -26.01 25.18
N THR A 647 23.43 -26.68 24.17
CA THR A 647 23.99 -28.05 24.34
C THR A 647 25.51 -28.12 24.40
N GLY A 648 26.24 -27.08 23.99
CA GLY A 648 27.68 -27.11 23.82
C GLY A 648 28.18 -27.92 22.62
N ASN A 649 27.25 -28.47 21.79
CA ASN A 649 27.61 -29.33 20.67
C ASN A 649 28.29 -28.53 19.55
N ARG A 650 29.61 -28.68 19.38
CA ARG A 650 30.44 -27.99 18.38
C ARG A 650 30.00 -28.26 16.95
N ASP A 651 29.41 -29.42 16.65
CA ASP A 651 28.94 -29.70 15.28
C ASP A 651 27.74 -28.78 14.92
N LYS A 652 26.93 -28.42 15.91
CA LYS A 652 25.85 -27.41 15.72
C LYS A 652 26.40 -26.00 15.45
N GLN A 653 27.53 -25.64 16.07
CA GLN A 653 28.22 -24.38 15.73
C GLN A 653 28.75 -24.40 14.29
N LYS A 654 29.36 -25.47 13.86
CA LYS A 654 29.85 -25.63 12.47
C LYS A 654 28.69 -25.62 11.47
N GLU A 655 27.57 -26.26 11.81
CA GLU A 655 26.35 -26.27 11.02
C GLU A 655 25.80 -24.85 10.85
N SER A 656 25.72 -24.10 11.94
CA SER A 656 25.29 -22.67 11.92
C SER A 656 26.16 -21.85 10.99
N ILE A 657 27.49 -21.95 11.14
CA ILE A 657 28.42 -21.19 10.30
C ILE A 657 28.22 -21.51 8.82
N ARG A 658 28.07 -22.80 8.44
CA ARG A 658 27.82 -23.20 7.05
C ARG A 658 26.52 -22.60 6.48
N HIS A 659 25.44 -22.57 7.28
CA HIS A 659 24.19 -21.97 6.86
C HIS A 659 24.33 -20.45 6.67
N LEU A 660 24.98 -19.75 7.59
CA LEU A 660 25.20 -18.31 7.50
C LEU A 660 26.15 -17.93 6.34
N GLU A 661 27.14 -18.77 6.03
CA GLU A 661 28.01 -18.59 4.85
C GLU A 661 27.21 -18.75 3.55
N ARG A 662 26.25 -19.69 3.47
CA ARG A 662 25.32 -19.80 2.31
C ARG A 662 24.37 -18.60 2.25
N ALA A 663 23.85 -18.16 3.37
CA ALA A 663 23.03 -16.96 3.45
C ALA A 663 23.78 -15.75 2.87
N LEU A 664 25.06 -15.55 3.25
CA LEU A 664 25.89 -14.48 2.69
C LEU A 664 26.04 -14.58 1.17
N GLN A 665 26.12 -15.79 0.61
CA GLN A 665 26.20 -15.96 -0.86
C GLN A 665 24.91 -15.49 -1.54
N TYR A 666 23.74 -15.81 -1.00
CA TYR A 666 22.47 -15.33 -1.54
C TYR A 666 22.32 -13.81 -1.40
N TRP A 667 22.71 -13.24 -0.25
CA TRP A 667 22.73 -11.80 -0.07
C TRP A 667 23.60 -11.07 -1.10
N LYS A 668 24.77 -11.58 -1.39
CA LYS A 668 25.66 -11.04 -2.43
C LYS A 668 24.99 -11.04 -3.80
N LYS A 669 24.23 -12.10 -4.16
CA LYS A 669 23.47 -12.12 -5.41
C LYS A 669 22.43 -11.01 -5.47
N VAL A 670 21.71 -10.74 -4.36
CA VAL A 670 20.79 -9.60 -4.25
C VAL A 670 21.53 -8.28 -4.44
N ALA A 671 22.65 -8.10 -3.75
CA ALA A 671 23.46 -6.88 -3.86
C ALA A 671 23.98 -6.67 -5.30
N ASP A 672 24.46 -7.72 -5.96
CA ASP A 672 24.96 -7.67 -7.34
C ASP A 672 23.85 -7.33 -8.35
N ILE A 673 22.64 -7.89 -8.16
CA ILE A 673 21.49 -7.59 -9.02
C ILE A 673 21.04 -6.16 -8.82
N THR A 674 20.74 -5.79 -7.59
CA THR A 674 20.13 -4.50 -7.27
C THR A 674 21.03 -3.31 -7.54
N SER A 675 22.36 -3.46 -7.36
CA SER A 675 23.33 -2.41 -7.65
C SER A 675 23.36 -1.96 -9.12
N LYS A 676 22.82 -2.75 -10.04
CA LYS A 676 22.67 -2.35 -11.45
C LYS A 676 21.62 -1.27 -11.62
N TYR A 677 20.60 -1.29 -10.78
CA TYR A 677 19.36 -0.51 -10.95
C TYR A 677 19.15 0.56 -9.89
N ILE A 678 19.68 0.37 -8.70
CA ILE A 678 19.34 1.15 -7.52
C ILE A 678 20.61 1.77 -6.94
N ASP A 679 20.55 3.07 -6.64
CA ASP A 679 21.55 3.75 -5.84
C ASP A 679 21.26 3.59 -4.34
N GLU A 680 22.11 4.13 -3.49
CA GLU A 680 21.82 4.21 -2.06
C GLU A 680 20.59 5.08 -1.81
N ILE A 681 19.59 4.51 -1.13
CA ILE A 681 18.32 5.15 -0.85
C ILE A 681 18.40 5.86 0.50
N PRO A 682 18.01 7.14 0.58
CA PRO A 682 17.85 7.80 1.86
C PRO A 682 16.81 7.08 2.71
N LEU A 683 17.15 6.78 3.95
CA LEU A 683 16.20 6.16 4.89
C LEU A 683 15.33 7.24 5.52
N MET A 684 14.12 7.36 5.05
CA MET A 684 13.15 8.40 5.42
C MET A 684 12.67 8.32 6.88
N HIS A 685 12.83 7.15 7.50
CA HIS A 685 12.22 6.89 8.78
C HIS A 685 13.15 6.66 9.94
N LEU A 686 14.40 6.40 9.66
CA LEU A 686 15.36 6.27 10.75
C LEU A 686 15.71 7.66 11.21
N ASN A 687 14.90 8.23 12.10
CA ASN A 687 15.27 9.42 12.82
C ASN A 687 16.65 9.17 13.46
N PRO A 688 17.64 10.04 13.20
CA PRO A 688 18.97 9.92 13.79
C PRO A 688 18.95 9.77 15.32
N LYS A 689 17.96 10.33 16.00
CA LYS A 689 17.72 10.16 17.44
C LYS A 689 17.50 8.69 17.82
N TYR A 690 16.84 7.91 16.97
CA TYR A 690 16.53 6.50 17.24
C TYR A 690 17.61 5.53 16.75
N VAL A 691 18.52 5.99 15.91
CA VAL A 691 19.61 5.18 15.36
C VAL A 691 20.90 5.33 16.16
N ASN A 692 21.00 6.35 17.01
CA ASN A 692 22.22 6.68 17.75
C ASN A 692 22.41 5.94 19.10
N SER A 693 21.50 5.07 19.48
CA SER A 693 21.61 4.35 20.71
C SER A 693 22.50 3.12 20.57
N GLY A 694 23.61 3.18 21.25
CA GLY A 694 24.62 2.11 21.30
C GLY A 694 25.56 2.12 20.10
N ASN A 695 26.80 2.13 20.30
CA ASN A 695 28.01 2.00 19.47
C ASN A 695 27.92 1.71 17.94
N ARG A 696 26.76 1.79 17.31
CA ARG A 696 26.56 1.60 15.87
C ARG A 696 26.29 2.94 15.20
N ARG A 697 26.97 3.19 14.10
CA ARG A 697 26.75 4.39 13.28
C ARG A 697 25.32 4.36 12.71
N PRO A 698 24.59 5.49 12.73
CA PRO A 698 23.29 5.57 12.12
C PRO A 698 23.37 5.22 10.63
N LEU A 699 22.52 4.30 10.18
CA LEU A 699 22.37 4.01 8.77
C LEU A 699 21.58 5.16 8.15
N LYS A 700 22.27 6.06 7.45
CA LYS A 700 21.62 7.20 6.78
C LYS A 700 21.04 6.84 5.42
N LYS A 701 21.62 5.82 4.79
CA LYS A 701 21.24 5.35 3.45
C LYS A 701 21.20 3.85 3.42
N PHE A 702 20.37 3.31 2.56
CA PHE A 702 20.17 1.89 2.35
C PHE A 702 20.63 1.45 0.97
N SER A 703 21.36 0.36 0.91
CA SER A 703 21.48 -0.56 -0.22
C SER A 703 21.84 -1.94 0.31
N TRP A 704 21.49 -2.99 -0.42
CA TRP A 704 21.88 -4.35 -0.03
C TRP A 704 23.42 -4.52 0.00
N ALA A 705 24.12 -3.83 -0.89
CA ALA A 705 25.59 -3.82 -0.90
C ALA A 705 26.18 -3.23 0.39
N ALA A 706 25.62 -2.11 0.87
CA ALA A 706 26.04 -1.45 2.10
C ALA A 706 25.86 -2.35 3.34
N LEU A 707 24.82 -3.19 3.35
CA LEU A 707 24.51 -4.09 4.46
C LEU A 707 25.28 -5.40 4.43
N THR A 708 26.09 -5.66 3.41
CA THR A 708 26.89 -6.92 3.31
C THR A 708 27.81 -7.12 4.51
N GLY A 709 28.29 -6.04 5.12
CA GLY A 709 29.09 -6.09 6.35
C GLY A 709 28.31 -6.67 7.54
N GLU A 710 27.04 -6.30 7.69
CA GLU A 710 26.15 -6.80 8.76
C GLU A 710 25.87 -8.30 8.56
N VAL A 711 25.63 -8.72 7.31
CA VAL A 711 25.44 -10.15 7.01
C VAL A 711 26.69 -10.98 7.29
N LYS A 712 27.89 -10.45 7.03
CA LYS A 712 29.15 -11.11 7.42
C LYS A 712 29.31 -11.19 8.93
N ASN A 713 28.84 -10.18 9.66
CA ASN A 713 28.91 -10.17 11.12
C ASN A 713 28.09 -11.31 11.75
N ASP A 714 27.01 -11.78 11.11
CA ASP A 714 26.27 -12.96 11.59
C ASP A 714 27.16 -14.21 11.69
N ILE A 715 28.08 -14.38 10.75
CA ILE A 715 29.04 -15.49 10.77
C ILE A 715 30.03 -15.33 11.93
N GLU A 716 30.50 -14.11 12.18
CA GLU A 716 31.39 -13.81 13.31
C GLU A 716 30.69 -14.00 14.65
N ILE A 717 29.41 -13.65 14.75
CA ILE A 717 28.58 -13.94 15.92
C ILE A 717 28.55 -15.45 16.18
N ALA A 718 28.32 -16.27 15.16
CA ALA A 718 28.30 -17.72 15.32
C ALA A 718 29.67 -18.29 15.71
N ARG A 719 30.77 -17.77 15.12
CA ARG A 719 32.15 -18.21 15.44
C ARG A 719 32.55 -17.89 16.88
N LYS A 720 32.17 -16.71 17.37
CA LYS A 720 32.54 -16.21 18.72
C LYS A 720 31.54 -16.60 19.81
N SER A 721 30.44 -17.25 19.46
CA SER A 721 29.46 -17.70 20.45
C SER A 721 30.03 -18.80 21.32
N GLU A 722 29.72 -18.76 22.61
CA GLU A 722 30.04 -19.78 23.60
C GLU A 722 28.74 -20.44 24.10
N PRO A 723 28.83 -21.68 24.64
CA PRO A 723 27.72 -22.32 25.29
C PRO A 723 27.22 -21.46 26.47
N ILE A 724 25.92 -21.43 26.67
CA ILE A 724 25.34 -20.81 27.87
C ILE A 724 25.67 -21.73 29.07
N ASN A 725 26.54 -21.27 29.94
CA ASN A 725 26.79 -21.97 31.18
C ASN A 725 25.48 -21.97 31.99
N LEU A 726 24.75 -23.07 31.94
CA LEU A 726 23.69 -23.35 32.89
C LEU A 726 24.34 -23.58 34.24
N ASN A 727 24.69 -22.51 34.97
CA ASN A 727 25.07 -22.62 36.37
C ASN A 727 23.93 -23.31 37.09
N VAL A 728 24.23 -24.50 37.56
CA VAL A 728 23.40 -25.35 38.40
C VAL A 728 23.25 -24.68 39.80
N ASN A 729 22.57 -23.54 39.88
CA ASN A 729 22.19 -22.92 41.14
C ASN A 729 20.93 -22.06 40.98
N ASP A 730 19.84 -22.71 40.62
CA ASP A 730 18.49 -22.30 41.00
C ASP A 730 17.64 -23.57 41.12
N LYS A 731 17.84 -24.21 42.31
CA LYS A 731 16.89 -25.20 42.85
C LYS A 731 15.91 -24.52 43.75
#